data_b004fa89280a7003fe0550498a2b1da8
#
_entry.id   b004fa89280a7003fe0550498a2b1da8
#
_cell.length_a   1.000
_cell.length_b   1.000
_cell.length_c   1.000
_cell.angle_alpha   90.00
_cell.angle_beta   90.00
_cell.angle_gamma   90.00
#
_symmetry.space_group_name_H-M   'P 1'
#
loop_
_entity.id
_entity.type
_entity.pdbx_description
1 polymer ?
#
loop_
_entity_poly.entity_id
_entity_poly.type
_entity_poly.pdbx_seq_one_letter_code
_entity_poly.pdbx_strand_id
1 'polypeptide(L)'
;MKQSNNEPQRRPLNRREFMAAASAAAISLAVEGVAQTGGSGPRKVFLVPNFHPASCGWLTTFSRERVYCANSYLDHLDRVRDDPHYAFVLSEVNNIIAIMNFQPERIPELKQRVAEKRVELVNAYFLESTINLSGGEALVRLGVEGLRWYEQVFGLRPKYSWNIDVCGTHDQMPQIASGLGLEALIYTRRNPTGKTIYWSVSPDGSKILTLSPGGYSEAGAIFSSKTLLDGDALSKLAKFFDSKESITPEGAPILVLAGGDDYALAPTVKSYPSEFLEQWGKGASGRKIEFATLSQYVDAIQPEIAAGKIALPTLNGGTAYDFDAFWIECAEVKTRYRRNEHALQAAEMLATIASLRATESSFDYPAQALHDAWILMCLNMDRNTLWGSAGGMVFVSEQSWDAQDRFDWVKKTTEQTLDSAGKSLLPAGTEIGLFNPLNWKRKDPIELQLPAGTSLEGLPSELLPNGSILCQPEMLSISTCGLKLAHRPASTPEVVDLPEVIETRYYLAHFDRATGALTSLKSKKTSRELLGAPANVIVAEQPTKVQDNAPADFMPPRPERTRVASSSDQPSTMRAARGPVAWTIEASGTFYGGGAIHRRVRLYHDSPRIDFETELNDVPNHTVVVAEFPLALDIAQVRRGIPFGFSHGAWATPDAQLHGWTKGIVPVVRWSDYAFSGGGGFAILDRGLSGREVNGRTPILYLINAQDEYHGYPNGWLSGKGRHVLPYSVVSYDGGWSEARIPQMAWEYNREPVVIPGRGATQAQSFVETSDNVIVEAMRREGNHIELRLVECRGLPGNATIKVLFPHQNAMLTDLVGRRLFNVRPAATYRLPVRAQQIVTMHLETSTSVPILPATTSWESFVPAEKVAALHAYDPELKGHPPFGNGATF
;
A
#
# COMPACT_ATOMS: atom_id res chain seq x y z
N MET A 1 -45.20 38.58 7.88
CA MET A 1 -45.22 37.14 8.20
C MET A 1 -43.76 36.64 8.08
N LYS A 2 -43.12 36.47 9.21
CA LYS A 2 -41.75 35.90 9.31
C LYS A 2 -41.90 34.43 9.62
N GLN A 3 -41.46 33.56 8.74
CA GLN A 3 -41.31 32.14 9.05
C GLN A 3 -39.96 31.95 9.75
N SER A 4 -40.01 31.47 10.98
CA SER A 4 -38.85 31.06 11.78
C SER A 4 -38.53 29.62 11.45
N ASN A 5 -37.36 29.40 10.85
CA ASN A 5 -36.73 28.07 10.75
C ASN A 5 -36.10 27.72 12.12
N ASN A 6 -36.75 26.84 12.86
CA ASN A 6 -36.20 26.17 14.03
C ASN A 6 -35.55 24.85 13.59
N GLU A 7 -34.26 24.85 13.35
CA GLU A 7 -33.48 23.62 13.39
C GLU A 7 -33.17 23.25 14.84
N PRO A 8 -33.37 22.02 15.29
CA PRO A 8 -33.07 21.63 16.66
C PRO A 8 -31.53 21.58 16.87
N GLN A 9 -31.04 22.48 17.69
CA GLN A 9 -29.68 22.44 18.22
C GLN A 9 -29.48 21.11 18.99
N ARG A 10 -28.69 20.17 18.42
CA ARG A 10 -28.29 18.94 19.11
C ARG A 10 -27.27 19.30 20.20
N ARG A 11 -27.59 18.93 21.44
CA ARG A 11 -26.69 19.04 22.60
C ARG A 11 -25.40 18.26 22.38
N PRO A 12 -24.25 18.76 22.86
CA PRO A 12 -23.00 17.96 22.88
C PRO A 12 -23.20 16.73 23.79
N LEU A 13 -22.87 15.56 23.27
CA LEU A 13 -22.94 14.30 24.00
C LEU A 13 -21.96 14.30 25.18
N ASN A 14 -22.43 13.86 26.34
CA ASN A 14 -21.57 13.62 27.48
C ASN A 14 -20.86 12.25 27.34
N ARG A 15 -19.84 11.99 28.20
CA ARG A 15 -19.00 10.78 28.18
C ARG A 15 -19.83 9.47 28.16
N ARG A 16 -21.01 9.47 28.80
CA ARG A 16 -21.91 8.32 28.87
C ARG A 16 -22.67 8.10 27.56
N GLU A 17 -23.10 9.17 26.91
CA GLU A 17 -23.78 9.16 25.60
C GLU A 17 -22.85 8.80 24.46
N PHE A 18 -21.58 9.22 24.52
CA PHE A 18 -20.53 8.79 23.60
C PHE A 18 -20.23 7.29 23.72
N MET A 19 -20.13 6.76 24.95
CA MET A 19 -19.94 5.34 25.20
C MET A 19 -21.17 4.51 24.82
N ALA A 20 -22.38 5.03 24.96
CA ALA A 20 -23.62 4.38 24.58
C ALA A 20 -23.79 4.31 23.05
N ALA A 21 -23.45 5.38 22.32
CA ALA A 21 -23.46 5.38 20.85
C ALA A 21 -22.38 4.44 20.26
N ALA A 22 -21.22 4.34 20.90
CA ALA A 22 -20.17 3.39 20.56
C ALA A 22 -20.54 1.94 20.91
N SER A 23 -21.36 1.73 21.96
CA SER A 23 -21.80 0.40 22.43
C SER A 23 -23.05 -0.11 21.68
N ALA A 24 -23.89 0.76 21.15
CA ALA A 24 -25.09 0.36 20.40
C ALA A 24 -24.76 -0.33 19.05
N ALA A 25 -23.53 -0.15 18.55
CA ALA A 25 -23.00 -0.88 17.39
C ALA A 25 -22.43 -2.27 17.76
N ALA A 26 -22.35 -2.64 19.04
CA ALA A 26 -21.64 -3.82 19.52
C ALA A 26 -22.52 -4.92 20.19
N ILE A 27 -23.84 -4.76 20.20
CA ILE A 27 -24.72 -5.79 20.79
C ILE A 27 -25.72 -6.29 19.74
N SER A 28 -25.34 -7.33 19.00
CA SER A 28 -26.27 -8.32 18.45
C SER A 28 -25.94 -9.66 19.10
N LEU A 29 -26.76 -10.02 20.04
CA LEU A 29 -26.73 -11.29 20.75
C LEU A 29 -26.99 -12.47 19.81
N ALA A 30 -26.29 -13.56 20.07
CA ALA A 30 -26.61 -14.87 19.56
C ALA A 30 -28.05 -15.24 19.91
N VAL A 31 -28.88 -15.47 18.90
CA VAL A 31 -30.14 -16.22 19.03
C VAL A 31 -29.96 -17.47 18.21
N GLU A 32 -29.98 -18.60 18.88
CA GLU A 32 -30.15 -19.91 18.24
C GLU A 32 -31.49 -19.92 17.49
N GLY A 33 -31.43 -19.89 16.18
CA GLY A 33 -32.57 -19.93 15.28
C GLY A 33 -32.78 -21.30 14.69
N VAL A 34 -33.95 -21.85 14.94
CA VAL A 34 -34.50 -23.08 14.34
C VAL A 34 -34.44 -23.00 12.82
N ALA A 35 -33.82 -23.96 12.17
CA ALA A 35 -33.79 -24.12 10.74
C ALA A 35 -35.21 -24.33 10.19
N GLN A 36 -35.71 -23.37 9.44
CA GLN A 36 -36.81 -23.57 8.50
C GLN A 36 -36.22 -23.95 7.14
N THR A 37 -36.59 -25.14 6.67
CA THR A 37 -36.27 -25.66 5.34
C THR A 37 -36.91 -24.76 4.27
N GLY A 38 -36.09 -23.92 3.63
CA GLY A 38 -36.50 -23.10 2.48
C GLY A 38 -36.64 -23.91 1.19
N GLY A 39 -37.53 -23.45 0.33
CA GLY A 39 -38.03 -24.11 -0.85
C GLY A 39 -37.01 -24.70 -1.83
N SER A 40 -37.30 -25.87 -2.30
CA SER A 40 -36.50 -26.78 -3.11
C SER A 40 -36.46 -26.48 -4.63
N GLY A 41 -36.31 -25.22 -5.02
CA GLY A 41 -36.13 -24.83 -6.43
C GLY A 41 -34.71 -24.35 -6.74
N PRO A 42 -34.25 -24.47 -8.00
CA PRO A 42 -32.93 -23.96 -8.39
C PRO A 42 -32.82 -22.44 -8.18
N ARG A 43 -31.70 -22.00 -7.57
CA ARG A 43 -31.49 -20.60 -7.21
C ARG A 43 -31.32 -19.71 -8.45
N LYS A 44 -31.80 -18.47 -8.37
CA LYS A 44 -31.59 -17.43 -9.38
C LYS A 44 -30.09 -17.13 -9.53
N VAL A 45 -29.66 -16.88 -10.75
CA VAL A 45 -28.29 -16.48 -11.07
C VAL A 45 -28.27 -15.04 -11.56
N PHE A 46 -27.46 -14.21 -10.92
CA PHE A 46 -27.10 -12.89 -11.42
C PHE A 46 -25.77 -12.96 -12.15
N LEU A 47 -25.78 -12.61 -13.42
CA LEU A 47 -24.60 -12.48 -14.25
C LEU A 47 -24.22 -11.02 -14.31
N VAL A 48 -23.01 -10.69 -13.81
CA VAL A 48 -22.47 -9.34 -13.85
C VAL A 48 -21.34 -9.29 -14.86
N PRO A 49 -21.64 -8.87 -16.13
CA PRO A 49 -20.59 -8.67 -17.12
C PRO A 49 -19.62 -7.61 -16.64
N ASN A 50 -18.34 -7.94 -16.72
CA ASN A 50 -17.25 -7.10 -16.28
C ASN A 50 -16.11 -7.15 -17.28
N PHE A 51 -15.23 -6.22 -17.14
CA PHE A 51 -13.98 -6.14 -17.87
C PHE A 51 -12.89 -5.78 -16.85
N HIS A 52 -11.81 -6.53 -16.87
CA HIS A 52 -10.68 -6.28 -15.99
C HIS A 52 -9.56 -5.59 -16.76
N PRO A 53 -9.36 -4.29 -16.60
CA PRO A 53 -8.29 -3.58 -17.30
C PRO A 53 -6.97 -3.67 -16.53
N ALA A 54 -5.87 -3.78 -17.27
CA ALA A 54 -4.60 -3.30 -16.78
C ALA A 54 -4.44 -1.86 -17.28
N SER A 55 -4.26 -0.90 -16.38
CA SER A 55 -4.51 0.50 -16.74
C SER A 55 -3.27 1.38 -16.79
N CYS A 56 -2.09 0.85 -16.46
CA CYS A 56 -0.86 1.65 -16.33
C CYS A 56 0.33 1.12 -17.14
N GLY A 57 0.08 0.35 -18.19
CA GLY A 57 1.11 -0.13 -19.10
C GLY A 57 1.65 -1.52 -18.72
N TRP A 58 0.78 -2.51 -18.60
CA TRP A 58 1.19 -3.89 -18.30
C TRP A 58 1.67 -4.66 -19.53
N LEU A 59 0.85 -4.71 -20.60
CA LEU A 59 1.15 -5.46 -21.82
C LEU A 59 1.71 -4.61 -22.96
N THR A 60 1.55 -3.28 -22.85
CA THR A 60 2.04 -2.32 -23.83
C THR A 60 2.31 -0.99 -23.14
N THR A 61 2.72 0.04 -23.87
CA THR A 61 2.99 1.36 -23.28
C THR A 61 1.73 1.96 -22.68
N PHE A 62 1.88 2.79 -21.65
CA PHE A 62 0.77 3.51 -21.02
C PHE A 62 -0.17 4.17 -22.05
N SER A 63 0.38 4.83 -23.05
CA SER A 63 -0.38 5.53 -24.08
C SER A 63 -1.27 4.57 -24.90
N ARG A 64 -0.72 3.44 -25.34
CA ARG A 64 -1.45 2.43 -26.14
C ARG A 64 -2.47 1.67 -25.31
N GLU A 65 -2.11 1.32 -24.09
CA GLU A 65 -3.00 0.57 -23.20
C GLU A 65 -4.29 1.32 -22.90
N ARG A 66 -4.22 2.64 -22.74
CA ARG A 66 -5.39 3.52 -22.60
C ARG A 66 -6.33 3.41 -23.81
N VAL A 67 -5.80 3.27 -25.02
CA VAL A 67 -6.62 3.08 -26.24
C VAL A 67 -7.32 1.72 -26.19
N TYR A 68 -6.61 0.63 -25.86
CA TYR A 68 -7.22 -0.68 -25.69
C TYR A 68 -8.33 -0.67 -24.63
N CYS A 69 -8.08 -0.08 -23.47
CA CYS A 69 -9.08 0.01 -22.41
C CYS A 69 -10.30 0.82 -22.84
N ALA A 70 -10.11 2.00 -23.45
CA ALA A 70 -11.21 2.83 -23.92
C ALA A 70 -12.06 2.10 -24.97
N ASN A 71 -11.45 1.48 -25.96
CA ASN A 71 -12.17 0.76 -27.03
C ASN A 71 -12.90 -0.48 -26.50
N SER A 72 -12.31 -1.22 -25.55
CA SER A 72 -12.97 -2.36 -24.91
C SER A 72 -14.18 -1.93 -24.09
N TYR A 73 -14.09 -0.85 -23.34
CA TYR A 73 -15.23 -0.30 -22.62
C TYR A 73 -16.35 0.18 -23.57
N LEU A 74 -15.98 0.81 -24.67
CA LEU A 74 -16.94 1.27 -25.67
C LEU A 74 -17.61 0.12 -26.41
N ASP A 75 -16.92 -1.00 -26.62
CA ASP A 75 -17.51 -2.23 -27.18
C ASP A 75 -18.62 -2.78 -26.25
N HIS A 76 -18.41 -2.80 -24.95
CA HIS A 76 -19.44 -3.15 -23.98
C HIS A 76 -20.58 -2.12 -23.95
N LEU A 77 -20.28 -0.83 -24.07
CA LEU A 77 -21.29 0.24 -24.13
C LEU A 77 -22.18 0.11 -25.39
N ASP A 78 -21.58 -0.24 -26.54
CA ASP A 78 -22.31 -0.54 -27.77
C ASP A 78 -23.26 -1.73 -27.55
N ARG A 79 -22.83 -2.78 -26.87
CA ARG A 79 -23.67 -3.91 -26.54
C ARG A 79 -24.85 -3.51 -25.62
N VAL A 80 -24.64 -2.63 -24.67
CA VAL A 80 -25.72 -2.08 -23.83
C VAL A 80 -26.74 -1.32 -24.67
N ARG A 81 -26.31 -0.59 -25.72
CA ARG A 81 -27.21 0.09 -26.65
C ARG A 81 -28.01 -0.91 -27.50
N ASP A 82 -27.35 -1.94 -28.00
CA ASP A 82 -27.88 -2.84 -29.03
C ASP A 82 -28.77 -3.95 -28.47
N ASP A 83 -28.58 -4.36 -27.19
CA ASP A 83 -29.42 -5.38 -26.55
C ASP A 83 -29.99 -4.88 -25.21
N PRO A 84 -31.34 -4.87 -25.04
CA PRO A 84 -31.99 -4.31 -23.84
C PRO A 84 -31.75 -5.11 -22.55
N HIS A 85 -31.33 -6.37 -22.66
CA HIS A 85 -31.03 -7.22 -21.50
C HIS A 85 -29.58 -7.13 -21.03
N TYR A 86 -28.67 -6.49 -21.80
CA TYR A 86 -27.29 -6.38 -21.42
C TYR A 86 -27.08 -5.28 -20.36
N ALA A 87 -26.40 -5.65 -19.28
CA ALA A 87 -25.87 -4.74 -18.29
C ALA A 87 -24.37 -4.98 -18.14
N PHE A 88 -23.63 -4.02 -17.59
CA PHE A 88 -22.20 -4.14 -17.51
C PHE A 88 -21.64 -3.23 -16.41
N VAL A 89 -20.53 -3.63 -15.76
CA VAL A 89 -19.85 -2.83 -14.75
C VAL A 89 -18.54 -2.32 -15.29
N LEU A 90 -18.23 -1.06 -14.97
CA LEU A 90 -17.07 -0.33 -15.40
C LEU A 90 -16.30 0.15 -14.16
N SER A 91 -15.02 -0.19 -14.10
CA SER A 91 -14.15 0.16 -12.99
C SER A 91 -13.05 1.14 -13.45
N GLU A 92 -12.45 1.86 -12.52
CA GLU A 92 -11.25 2.68 -12.68
C GLU A 92 -11.42 4.00 -13.44
N VAL A 93 -11.12 5.06 -12.73
CA VAL A 93 -11.15 6.45 -13.21
C VAL A 93 -10.21 6.64 -14.40
N ASN A 94 -9.00 6.09 -14.34
CA ASN A 94 -7.99 6.26 -15.40
C ASN A 94 -8.51 5.83 -16.80
N ASN A 95 -9.28 4.75 -16.86
CA ASN A 95 -9.82 4.24 -18.12
C ASN A 95 -11.00 5.07 -18.63
N ILE A 96 -11.78 5.69 -17.71
CA ILE A 96 -12.84 6.61 -18.11
C ILE A 96 -12.23 7.94 -18.62
N ILE A 97 -11.14 8.41 -18.03
CA ILE A 97 -10.38 9.56 -18.55
C ILE A 97 -9.90 9.26 -19.99
N ALA A 98 -9.50 8.03 -20.29
CA ALA A 98 -9.14 7.63 -21.65
C ALA A 98 -10.32 7.82 -22.64
N ILE A 99 -11.53 7.39 -22.26
CA ILE A 99 -12.73 7.63 -23.08
C ILE A 99 -13.00 9.13 -23.27
N MET A 100 -12.88 9.91 -22.18
CA MET A 100 -13.07 11.37 -22.24
C MET A 100 -12.08 12.07 -23.18
N ASN A 101 -10.85 11.57 -23.28
CA ASN A 101 -9.82 12.13 -24.13
C ASN A 101 -9.92 11.69 -25.60
N PHE A 102 -10.33 10.42 -25.85
CA PHE A 102 -10.35 9.87 -27.23
C PHE A 102 -11.72 10.00 -27.90
N GLN A 103 -12.81 9.82 -27.16
CA GLN A 103 -14.19 9.86 -27.67
C GLN A 103 -15.14 10.60 -26.71
N PRO A 104 -14.91 11.91 -26.46
CA PRO A 104 -15.69 12.68 -25.50
C PRO A 104 -17.19 12.73 -25.83
N GLU A 105 -17.59 12.57 -27.09
CA GLU A 105 -18.98 12.50 -27.56
C GLU A 105 -19.71 11.26 -27.05
N ARG A 106 -19.00 10.22 -26.58
CA ARG A 106 -19.60 8.99 -25.98
C ARG A 106 -19.95 9.18 -24.50
N ILE A 107 -19.42 10.19 -23.83
CA ILE A 107 -19.66 10.42 -22.40
C ILE A 107 -21.14 10.70 -22.07
N PRO A 108 -21.91 11.49 -22.85
CA PRO A 108 -23.34 11.65 -22.62
C PRO A 108 -24.11 10.32 -22.66
N GLU A 109 -23.80 9.43 -23.63
CA GLU A 109 -24.38 8.10 -23.70
C GLU A 109 -24.04 7.26 -22.46
N LEU A 110 -22.75 7.25 -22.04
CA LEU A 110 -22.32 6.55 -20.83
C LEU A 110 -23.08 7.03 -19.60
N LYS A 111 -23.22 8.36 -19.42
CA LYS A 111 -24.02 8.94 -18.32
C LYS A 111 -25.49 8.52 -18.38
N GLN A 112 -26.09 8.46 -19.57
CA GLN A 112 -27.45 7.99 -19.74
C GLN A 112 -27.59 6.52 -19.30
N ARG A 113 -26.69 5.62 -19.75
CA ARG A 113 -26.74 4.19 -19.38
C ARG A 113 -26.50 3.96 -17.89
N VAL A 114 -25.70 4.80 -17.26
CA VAL A 114 -25.53 4.81 -15.79
C VAL A 114 -26.82 5.22 -15.09
N ALA A 115 -27.50 6.27 -15.55
CA ALA A 115 -28.79 6.69 -15.00
C ALA A 115 -29.90 5.63 -15.17
N GLU A 116 -29.85 4.86 -16.29
CA GLU A 116 -30.75 3.73 -16.55
C GLU A 116 -30.43 2.48 -15.69
N LYS A 117 -29.33 2.49 -14.90
CA LYS A 117 -28.80 1.35 -14.13
C LYS A 117 -28.45 0.13 -15.00
N ARG A 118 -28.06 0.36 -16.24
CA ARG A 118 -27.58 -0.65 -17.17
C ARG A 118 -26.06 -0.67 -17.28
N VAL A 119 -25.41 0.42 -16.89
CA VAL A 119 -23.97 0.49 -16.62
C VAL A 119 -23.78 0.93 -15.17
N GLU A 120 -22.87 0.32 -14.45
CA GLU A 120 -22.50 0.72 -13.10
C GLU A 120 -21.02 1.08 -13.01
N LEU A 121 -20.72 2.24 -12.43
CA LEU A 121 -19.38 2.64 -12.03
C LEU A 121 -19.08 1.99 -10.68
N VAL A 122 -18.38 0.87 -10.69
CA VAL A 122 -18.40 -0.08 -9.58
C VAL A 122 -17.29 0.14 -8.56
N ASN A 123 -16.13 0.68 -8.96
CA ASN A 123 -15.01 0.88 -8.05
C ASN A 123 -14.96 2.29 -7.49
N ALA A 124 -14.98 2.42 -6.17
CA ALA A 124 -14.82 3.71 -5.48
C ALA A 124 -13.39 4.26 -5.54
N TYR A 125 -12.41 3.39 -5.69
CA TYR A 125 -11.01 3.79 -5.80
C TYR A 125 -10.68 4.35 -7.19
N PHE A 126 -9.67 5.20 -7.26
CA PHE A 126 -9.20 5.80 -8.51
C PHE A 126 -8.81 4.73 -9.55
N LEU A 127 -8.19 3.65 -9.07
CA LEU A 127 -7.87 2.45 -9.81
C LEU A 127 -7.80 1.24 -8.87
N GLU A 128 -7.68 0.03 -9.42
CA GLU A 128 -7.39 -1.17 -8.66
C GLU A 128 -5.90 -1.21 -8.28
N SER A 129 -5.62 -1.18 -6.98
CA SER A 129 -4.27 -1.06 -6.46
C SER A 129 -3.79 -2.30 -5.73
N THR A 130 -2.47 -2.45 -5.62
CA THR A 130 -1.91 -3.39 -4.66
C THR A 130 -2.01 -2.83 -3.24
N ILE A 131 -3.01 -3.30 -2.50
CA ILE A 131 -3.37 -2.79 -1.18
C ILE A 131 -2.39 -3.19 -0.06
N ASN A 132 -1.47 -4.13 -0.32
CA ASN A 132 -0.57 -4.71 0.68
C ASN A 132 0.83 -4.08 0.70
N LEU A 133 1.17 -3.20 -0.24
CA LEU A 133 2.50 -2.61 -0.40
C LEU A 133 2.54 -1.11 -0.14
N SER A 134 1.43 -0.40 -0.28
CA SER A 134 1.31 1.03 0.00
C SER A 134 1.13 1.31 1.50
N GLY A 135 1.25 2.57 1.91
CA GLY A 135 0.88 3.02 3.25
C GLY A 135 -0.62 3.25 3.39
N GLY A 136 -1.08 3.43 4.63
CA GLY A 136 -2.49 3.61 4.92
C GLY A 136 -3.06 4.89 4.33
N GLU A 137 -2.38 6.02 4.48
CA GLU A 137 -2.84 7.29 3.92
C GLU A 137 -2.95 7.25 2.39
N ALA A 138 -2.04 6.57 1.69
CA ALA A 138 -2.10 6.44 0.24
C ALA A 138 -3.37 5.67 -0.21
N LEU A 139 -3.77 4.62 0.51
CA LEU A 139 -5.03 3.91 0.24
C LEU A 139 -6.26 4.79 0.47
N VAL A 140 -6.26 5.60 1.52
CA VAL A 140 -7.34 6.56 1.76
C VAL A 140 -7.38 7.59 0.63
N ARG A 141 -6.22 8.14 0.21
CA ARG A 141 -6.16 9.10 -0.91
C ARG A 141 -6.68 8.49 -2.21
N LEU A 142 -6.30 7.25 -2.51
CA LEU A 142 -6.81 6.53 -3.67
C LEU A 142 -8.36 6.46 -3.68
N GLY A 143 -8.98 6.21 -2.53
CA GLY A 143 -10.43 6.19 -2.37
C GLY A 143 -11.06 7.58 -2.41
N VAL A 144 -10.48 8.56 -1.71
CA VAL A 144 -10.99 9.95 -1.67
C VAL A 144 -10.94 10.57 -3.07
N GLU A 145 -9.83 10.43 -3.80
CA GLU A 145 -9.69 10.99 -5.15
C GLU A 145 -10.60 10.28 -6.15
N GLY A 146 -10.79 8.97 -6.04
CA GLY A 146 -11.74 8.24 -6.87
C GLY A 146 -13.18 8.70 -6.62
N LEU A 147 -13.64 8.71 -5.37
CA LEU A 147 -15.00 9.16 -5.01
C LEU A 147 -15.25 10.61 -5.42
N ARG A 148 -14.29 11.50 -5.19
CA ARG A 148 -14.35 12.90 -5.59
C ARG A 148 -14.47 13.05 -7.11
N TRP A 149 -13.69 12.29 -7.86
CA TRP A 149 -13.72 12.30 -9.30
C TRP A 149 -15.11 11.88 -9.84
N TYR A 150 -15.66 10.77 -9.36
CA TYR A 150 -16.98 10.29 -9.77
C TYR A 150 -18.09 11.29 -9.41
N GLU A 151 -18.02 11.90 -8.24
CA GLU A 151 -19.00 12.90 -7.81
C GLU A 151 -18.98 14.15 -8.71
N GLN A 152 -17.77 14.63 -9.04
CA GLN A 152 -17.63 15.82 -9.89
C GLN A 152 -17.96 15.57 -11.35
N VAL A 153 -17.62 14.39 -11.90
CA VAL A 153 -17.82 14.10 -13.33
C VAL A 153 -19.18 13.47 -13.62
N PHE A 154 -19.67 12.59 -12.75
CA PHE A 154 -20.92 11.84 -12.94
C PHE A 154 -22.05 12.23 -11.97
N GLY A 155 -21.78 12.96 -10.92
CA GLY A 155 -22.76 13.31 -9.90
C GLY A 155 -23.18 12.14 -9.00
N LEU A 156 -22.36 11.10 -8.90
CA LEU A 156 -22.62 9.91 -8.09
C LEU A 156 -21.37 9.45 -7.33
N ARG A 157 -21.56 8.57 -6.35
CA ARG A 157 -20.49 7.91 -5.59
C ARG A 157 -20.62 6.40 -5.76
N PRO A 158 -19.61 5.71 -6.32
CA PRO A 158 -19.55 4.26 -6.30
C PRO A 158 -19.59 3.72 -4.86
N LYS A 159 -20.16 2.54 -4.69
CA LYS A 159 -20.49 1.97 -3.38
C LYS A 159 -19.52 0.86 -2.94
N TYR A 160 -18.63 0.43 -3.80
CA TYR A 160 -17.88 -0.79 -3.60
C TYR A 160 -16.38 -0.57 -3.70
N SER A 161 -15.63 -1.41 -2.98
CA SER A 161 -14.21 -1.63 -3.20
C SER A 161 -14.08 -2.81 -4.17
N TRP A 162 -13.85 -2.52 -5.44
CA TRP A 162 -13.74 -3.53 -6.51
C TRP A 162 -12.29 -3.90 -6.71
N ASN A 163 -11.84 -4.96 -6.04
CA ASN A 163 -10.47 -5.45 -6.06
C ASN A 163 -10.47 -6.92 -6.53
N ILE A 164 -10.67 -7.12 -7.82
CA ILE A 164 -10.91 -8.46 -8.40
C ILE A 164 -9.62 -9.19 -8.77
N ASP A 165 -8.50 -8.48 -8.87
CA ASP A 165 -7.20 -9.08 -9.19
C ASP A 165 -6.10 -8.78 -8.16
N VAL A 166 -6.47 -8.52 -6.91
CA VAL A 166 -5.47 -8.35 -5.84
C VAL A 166 -5.09 -9.68 -5.21
N CYS A 167 -3.79 -9.82 -4.90
CA CYS A 167 -3.21 -11.05 -4.37
C CYS A 167 -3.30 -11.13 -2.85
N GLY A 168 -4.52 -11.05 -2.32
CA GLY A 168 -4.80 -11.06 -0.89
C GLY A 168 -5.09 -9.68 -0.31
N THR A 169 -5.66 -9.68 0.88
CA THR A 169 -6.08 -8.47 1.60
C THR A 169 -5.44 -8.39 2.98
N HIS A 170 -5.53 -7.22 3.61
CA HIS A 170 -5.04 -7.04 4.97
C HIS A 170 -6.17 -6.67 5.95
N ASP A 171 -5.89 -6.78 7.24
CA ASP A 171 -6.85 -6.69 8.33
C ASP A 171 -7.57 -5.34 8.41
N GLN A 172 -7.01 -4.26 7.87
CA GLN A 172 -7.58 -2.92 7.95
C GLN A 172 -8.52 -2.55 6.80
N MET A 173 -8.64 -3.38 5.76
CA MET A 173 -9.51 -3.05 4.62
C MET A 173 -10.98 -2.85 5.00
N PRO A 174 -11.59 -3.64 5.91
CA PRO A 174 -12.95 -3.36 6.37
C PRO A 174 -13.12 -1.97 7.00
N GLN A 175 -12.17 -1.54 7.82
CA GLN A 175 -12.20 -0.22 8.45
C GLN A 175 -12.01 0.90 7.42
N ILE A 176 -11.07 0.74 6.47
CA ILE A 176 -10.81 1.72 5.42
C ILE A 176 -12.04 1.88 4.53
N ALA A 177 -12.60 0.77 4.04
CA ALA A 177 -13.76 0.82 3.15
C ALA A 177 -15.01 1.39 3.86
N SER A 178 -15.29 0.97 5.09
CA SER A 178 -16.37 1.53 5.90
C SER A 178 -16.17 3.03 6.16
N GLY A 179 -14.93 3.45 6.42
CA GLY A 179 -14.58 4.85 6.64
C GLY A 179 -14.71 5.71 5.37
N LEU A 180 -14.56 5.13 4.18
CA LEU A 180 -14.87 5.78 2.90
C LEU A 180 -16.39 5.79 2.59
N GLY A 181 -17.20 5.11 3.40
CA GLY A 181 -18.65 5.02 3.22
C GLY A 181 -19.06 3.96 2.19
N LEU A 182 -18.23 2.95 1.96
CA LEU A 182 -18.54 1.86 1.03
C LEU A 182 -19.44 0.81 1.68
N GLU A 183 -20.23 0.11 0.85
CA GLU A 183 -21.22 -0.87 1.27
C GLU A 183 -20.66 -2.31 1.27
N ALA A 184 -19.73 -2.63 0.35
CA ALA A 184 -19.10 -3.94 0.29
C ALA A 184 -17.69 -3.93 -0.30
N LEU A 185 -16.95 -5.00 0.03
CA LEU A 185 -15.68 -5.38 -0.60
C LEU A 185 -15.94 -6.50 -1.60
N ILE A 186 -15.28 -6.45 -2.75
CA ILE A 186 -15.33 -7.48 -3.78
C ILE A 186 -13.90 -8.00 -4.02
N TYR A 187 -13.69 -9.29 -3.82
CA TYR A 187 -12.44 -9.99 -4.07
C TYR A 187 -12.69 -11.28 -4.84
N THR A 188 -11.85 -11.60 -5.80
CA THR A 188 -12.00 -12.84 -6.57
C THR A 188 -10.96 -13.90 -6.22
N ARG A 189 -9.84 -13.49 -5.63
CA ARG A 189 -8.75 -14.38 -5.24
C ARG A 189 -8.80 -14.69 -3.75
N ARG A 190 -8.42 -15.91 -3.37
CA ARG A 190 -8.24 -16.38 -1.98
C ARG A 190 -9.40 -16.10 -1.03
N ASN A 191 -10.35 -16.99 -1.03
CA ASN A 191 -11.50 -16.96 -0.12
C ASN A 191 -11.33 -17.99 1.01
N PRO A 192 -10.86 -17.62 2.20
CA PRO A 192 -10.63 -18.55 3.30
C PRO A 192 -11.91 -19.06 3.97
N THR A 193 -13.06 -18.43 3.71
CA THR A 193 -14.35 -18.83 4.30
C THR A 193 -15.02 -19.97 3.55
N GLY A 194 -14.62 -20.25 2.31
CA GLY A 194 -15.29 -21.21 1.43
C GLY A 194 -16.71 -20.79 1.02
N LYS A 195 -17.14 -19.56 1.34
CA LYS A 195 -18.46 -19.01 0.97
C LYS A 195 -18.35 -17.75 0.14
N THR A 196 -19.20 -17.59 -0.85
CA THR A 196 -19.18 -16.45 -1.77
C THR A 196 -19.58 -15.11 -1.13
N ILE A 197 -20.22 -15.15 0.03
CA ILE A 197 -20.65 -13.98 0.79
C ILE A 197 -20.29 -14.18 2.25
N TYR A 198 -19.65 -13.20 2.86
CA TYR A 198 -19.25 -13.25 4.27
C TYR A 198 -19.08 -11.84 4.84
N TRP A 199 -18.92 -11.75 6.16
CA TRP A 199 -18.52 -10.52 6.83
C TRP A 199 -17.02 -10.48 7.02
N SER A 200 -16.38 -9.35 6.66
CA SER A 200 -15.01 -9.05 7.05
C SER A 200 -14.98 -8.07 8.21
N VAL A 201 -14.08 -8.30 9.17
CA VAL A 201 -13.97 -7.51 10.40
C VAL A 201 -12.52 -7.08 10.61
N SER A 202 -12.32 -5.79 10.84
CA SER A 202 -11.03 -5.19 11.20
C SER A 202 -10.76 -5.27 12.72
N PRO A 203 -9.49 -5.11 13.17
CA PRO A 203 -9.14 -5.14 14.59
C PRO A 203 -9.89 -4.14 15.47
N ASP A 204 -10.32 -3.02 14.90
CA ASP A 204 -11.14 -2.02 15.62
C ASP A 204 -12.61 -2.41 15.76
N GLY A 205 -13.04 -3.54 15.17
CA GLY A 205 -14.42 -4.02 15.15
C GLY A 205 -15.26 -3.50 13.98
N SER A 206 -14.70 -2.70 13.08
CA SER A 206 -15.39 -2.29 11.85
C SER A 206 -15.71 -3.51 11.00
N LYS A 207 -16.96 -3.59 10.51
CA LYS A 207 -17.50 -4.76 9.81
C LYS A 207 -18.12 -4.34 8.49
N ILE A 208 -17.82 -5.10 7.42
CA ILE A 208 -18.33 -4.83 6.08
C ILE A 208 -18.70 -6.13 5.35
N LEU A 209 -19.72 -6.06 4.49
CA LEU A 209 -20.07 -7.16 3.60
C LEU A 209 -18.94 -7.43 2.61
N THR A 210 -18.62 -8.70 2.38
CA THR A 210 -17.59 -9.10 1.42
C THR A 210 -18.17 -10.13 0.45
N LEU A 211 -17.97 -9.89 -0.84
CA LEU A 211 -18.36 -10.75 -1.94
C LEU A 211 -17.11 -11.37 -2.55
N SER A 212 -17.09 -12.69 -2.66
CA SER A 212 -15.99 -13.44 -3.28
C SER A 212 -16.58 -14.52 -4.19
N PRO A 213 -17.11 -14.15 -5.37
CA PRO A 213 -17.87 -15.05 -6.23
C PRO A 213 -17.01 -16.08 -6.97
N GLY A 214 -15.69 -15.98 -6.91
CA GLY A 214 -14.70 -16.73 -7.66
C GLY A 214 -13.98 -15.85 -8.66
N GLY A 215 -13.16 -16.44 -9.54
CA GLY A 215 -12.34 -15.68 -10.48
C GLY A 215 -13.14 -14.76 -11.40
N TYR A 216 -12.61 -13.59 -11.68
CA TYR A 216 -13.28 -12.58 -12.53
C TYR A 216 -13.41 -13.01 -13.99
N SER A 217 -12.62 -13.99 -14.44
CA SER A 217 -12.62 -14.54 -15.81
C SER A 217 -13.07 -15.99 -15.88
N GLU A 218 -13.50 -16.63 -14.77
CA GLU A 218 -13.89 -18.05 -14.76
C GLU A 218 -14.99 -18.40 -15.78
N ALA A 219 -15.96 -17.52 -15.95
CA ALA A 219 -17.04 -17.69 -16.90
C ALA A 219 -16.69 -17.15 -18.30
N GLY A 220 -15.63 -16.39 -18.45
CA GLY A 220 -15.29 -15.66 -19.67
C GLY A 220 -15.09 -16.55 -20.88
N ALA A 221 -14.40 -17.67 -20.70
CA ALA A 221 -14.19 -18.64 -21.78
C ALA A 221 -15.50 -19.24 -22.31
N ILE A 222 -16.54 -19.37 -21.47
CA ILE A 222 -17.87 -19.85 -21.89
C ILE A 222 -18.62 -18.72 -22.60
N PHE A 223 -18.66 -17.53 -22.01
CA PHE A 223 -19.43 -16.39 -22.53
C PHE A 223 -18.82 -15.75 -23.79
N SER A 224 -17.50 -15.80 -23.97
CA SER A 224 -16.82 -15.30 -25.16
C SER A 224 -16.79 -16.31 -26.31
N SER A 225 -17.22 -17.55 -26.09
CA SER A 225 -17.21 -18.59 -27.10
C SER A 225 -18.18 -18.31 -28.25
N LYS A 226 -17.75 -18.51 -29.49
CA LYS A 226 -18.62 -18.47 -30.67
C LYS A 226 -19.71 -19.57 -30.66
N THR A 227 -19.50 -20.59 -29.83
CA THR A 227 -20.42 -21.72 -29.63
C THR A 227 -21.25 -21.57 -28.35
N LEU A 228 -21.38 -20.36 -27.82
CA LEU A 228 -22.12 -20.10 -26.59
C LEU A 228 -23.56 -20.66 -26.59
N LEU A 229 -24.19 -20.69 -27.75
CA LEU A 229 -25.57 -21.19 -27.92
C LEU A 229 -25.65 -22.69 -28.13
N ASP A 230 -24.55 -23.40 -28.26
CA ASP A 230 -24.53 -24.87 -28.43
C ASP A 230 -24.94 -25.56 -27.12
N GLY A 231 -25.64 -26.67 -27.23
CA GLY A 231 -26.13 -27.47 -26.11
C GLY A 231 -25.01 -27.93 -25.16
N ASP A 232 -23.79 -28.18 -25.67
CA ASP A 232 -22.62 -28.48 -24.82
C ASP A 232 -22.16 -27.29 -23.96
N ALA A 233 -22.11 -26.10 -24.55
CA ALA A 233 -21.77 -24.87 -23.77
C ALA A 233 -22.82 -24.57 -22.71
N LEU A 234 -24.10 -24.67 -23.01
CA LEU A 234 -25.18 -24.50 -22.04
C LEU A 234 -25.14 -25.55 -20.92
N SER A 235 -24.79 -26.81 -21.26
CA SER A 235 -24.61 -27.87 -20.25
C SER A 235 -23.39 -27.62 -19.34
N LYS A 236 -22.27 -27.15 -19.88
CA LYS A 236 -21.09 -26.73 -19.08
C LYS A 236 -21.43 -25.57 -18.13
N LEU A 237 -22.18 -24.60 -18.63
CA LEU A 237 -22.61 -23.46 -17.83
C LEU A 237 -23.55 -23.89 -16.70
N ALA A 238 -24.49 -24.82 -16.94
CA ALA A 238 -25.35 -25.37 -15.89
C ALA A 238 -24.54 -26.01 -14.76
N LYS A 239 -23.55 -26.87 -15.10
CA LYS A 239 -22.64 -27.48 -14.13
C LYS A 239 -21.80 -26.45 -13.38
N PHE A 240 -21.36 -25.39 -14.07
CA PHE A 240 -20.66 -24.28 -13.43
C PHE A 240 -21.53 -23.58 -12.39
N PHE A 241 -22.81 -23.30 -12.69
CA PHE A 241 -23.73 -22.72 -11.70
C PHE A 241 -24.00 -23.67 -10.53
N ASP A 242 -24.08 -24.97 -10.76
CA ASP A 242 -24.22 -25.97 -9.66
C ASP A 242 -23.03 -25.93 -8.72
N SER A 243 -21.81 -25.80 -9.25
CA SER A 243 -20.60 -25.65 -8.45
C SER A 243 -20.62 -24.35 -7.61
N LYS A 244 -21.07 -23.25 -8.19
CA LYS A 244 -21.18 -21.95 -7.49
C LYS A 244 -22.29 -21.98 -6.41
N GLU A 245 -23.40 -22.71 -6.66
CA GLU A 245 -24.46 -22.87 -5.67
C GLU A 245 -23.96 -23.53 -4.39
N SER A 246 -23.08 -24.52 -4.52
CA SER A 246 -22.54 -25.28 -3.36
C SER A 246 -21.77 -24.42 -2.37
N ILE A 247 -21.13 -23.38 -2.86
CA ILE A 247 -20.34 -22.43 -2.04
C ILE A 247 -21.11 -21.13 -1.73
N THR A 248 -22.29 -20.92 -2.33
CA THR A 248 -23.14 -19.75 -2.02
C THR A 248 -23.92 -20.00 -0.73
N PRO A 249 -23.97 -19.06 0.21
CA PRO A 249 -24.78 -19.20 1.43
C PRO A 249 -26.23 -19.56 1.12
N GLU A 250 -26.83 -20.37 1.98
CA GLU A 250 -28.23 -20.77 1.82
C GLU A 250 -29.17 -19.57 1.77
N GLY A 251 -30.18 -19.58 0.91
CA GLY A 251 -31.10 -18.47 0.70
C GLY A 251 -30.60 -17.38 -0.24
N ALA A 252 -29.29 -17.29 -0.51
CA ALA A 252 -28.75 -16.29 -1.41
C ALA A 252 -28.84 -16.71 -2.89
N PRO A 253 -29.15 -15.79 -3.82
CA PRO A 253 -28.96 -16.03 -5.25
C PRO A 253 -27.46 -16.18 -5.59
N ILE A 254 -27.17 -16.81 -6.71
CA ILE A 254 -25.79 -17.01 -7.17
C ILE A 254 -25.30 -15.75 -7.87
N LEU A 255 -24.11 -15.28 -7.50
CA LEU A 255 -23.38 -14.21 -8.22
C LEU A 255 -22.31 -14.84 -9.10
N VAL A 256 -22.27 -14.43 -10.36
CA VAL A 256 -21.20 -14.80 -11.30
C VAL A 256 -20.69 -13.54 -11.99
N LEU A 257 -19.38 -13.33 -11.95
CA LEU A 257 -18.73 -12.35 -12.80
C LEU A 257 -18.62 -12.95 -14.21
N ALA A 258 -19.37 -12.37 -15.14
CA ALA A 258 -19.55 -12.90 -16.50
C ALA A 258 -18.63 -12.20 -17.52
N GLY A 259 -17.52 -11.65 -17.06
CA GLY A 259 -16.49 -11.04 -17.89
C GLY A 259 -15.48 -12.06 -18.39
N GLY A 260 -14.71 -11.64 -19.37
CA GLY A 260 -13.50 -12.34 -19.81
C GLY A 260 -12.28 -11.93 -19.00
N ASP A 261 -11.13 -12.36 -19.47
CA ASP A 261 -9.84 -11.93 -18.95
C ASP A 261 -9.52 -10.47 -19.35
N ASP A 262 -8.30 -10.03 -19.10
CA ASP A 262 -7.85 -8.66 -19.39
C ASP A 262 -8.30 -8.19 -20.78
N TYR A 263 -8.79 -6.95 -20.86
CA TYR A 263 -9.25 -6.29 -22.10
C TYR A 263 -10.38 -7.02 -22.85
N ALA A 264 -11.11 -7.90 -22.19
CA ALA A 264 -12.18 -8.66 -22.83
C ALA A 264 -13.22 -7.76 -23.50
N LEU A 265 -13.58 -8.12 -24.72
CA LEU A 265 -14.70 -7.52 -25.45
C LEU A 265 -16.02 -8.15 -25.03
N ALA A 266 -17.14 -7.50 -25.35
CA ALA A 266 -18.44 -8.11 -25.26
C ALA A 266 -18.50 -9.38 -26.12
N PRO A 267 -19.27 -10.43 -25.74
CA PRO A 267 -19.35 -11.67 -26.50
C PRO A 267 -19.72 -11.44 -27.95
N THR A 268 -19.08 -12.20 -28.87
CA THR A 268 -19.19 -11.98 -30.32
C THR A 268 -20.54 -12.36 -30.92
N VAL A 269 -21.39 -13.10 -30.20
CA VAL A 269 -22.75 -13.42 -30.61
C VAL A 269 -23.59 -12.16 -30.72
N LYS A 270 -24.09 -11.77 -31.90
CA LYS A 270 -24.75 -10.48 -32.13
C LYS A 270 -25.94 -10.23 -31.25
N SER A 271 -26.78 -11.22 -31.01
CA SER A 271 -27.98 -11.14 -30.19
C SER A 271 -27.78 -11.54 -28.74
N TYR A 272 -26.54 -11.54 -28.28
CA TYR A 272 -26.21 -11.73 -26.86
C TYR A 272 -26.50 -10.45 -26.05
N PRO A 273 -27.22 -10.54 -24.89
CA PRO A 273 -27.64 -11.77 -24.25
C PRO A 273 -29.06 -12.26 -24.58
N SER A 274 -29.84 -11.56 -25.39
CA SER A 274 -31.25 -11.91 -25.66
C SER A 274 -31.41 -13.32 -26.19
N GLU A 275 -30.66 -13.71 -27.21
CA GLU A 275 -30.73 -15.05 -27.77
C GLU A 275 -30.22 -16.12 -26.80
N PHE A 276 -29.19 -15.83 -26.05
CA PHE A 276 -28.70 -16.72 -24.98
C PHE A 276 -29.81 -16.98 -23.93
N LEU A 277 -30.51 -15.95 -23.47
CA LEU A 277 -31.58 -16.07 -22.49
C LEU A 277 -32.75 -16.87 -23.02
N GLU A 278 -33.11 -16.71 -24.30
CA GLU A 278 -34.13 -17.52 -24.98
C GLU A 278 -33.75 -19.00 -25.05
N GLN A 279 -32.53 -19.31 -25.49
CA GLN A 279 -32.03 -20.70 -25.58
C GLN A 279 -31.91 -21.33 -24.19
N TRP A 280 -31.41 -20.58 -23.18
CA TRP A 280 -31.34 -21.06 -21.82
C TRP A 280 -32.73 -21.39 -21.25
N GLY A 281 -33.74 -20.55 -21.53
CA GLY A 281 -35.11 -20.74 -21.10
C GLY A 281 -35.79 -22.00 -21.72
N LYS A 282 -35.32 -22.49 -22.85
CA LYS A 282 -35.77 -23.75 -23.46
C LYS A 282 -35.13 -24.98 -22.84
N GLY A 283 -34.04 -24.80 -22.09
CA GLY A 283 -33.29 -25.87 -21.44
C GLY A 283 -33.94 -26.39 -20.14
N ALA A 284 -33.53 -27.57 -19.70
CA ALA A 284 -34.09 -28.27 -18.52
C ALA A 284 -33.56 -27.76 -17.17
N SER A 285 -32.68 -26.76 -17.12
CA SER A 285 -32.01 -26.37 -15.85
C SER A 285 -32.94 -25.69 -14.82
N GLY A 286 -34.06 -25.13 -15.29
CA GLY A 286 -35.05 -24.44 -14.43
C GLY A 286 -34.52 -23.17 -13.73
N ARG A 287 -33.25 -22.82 -13.87
CA ARG A 287 -32.65 -21.65 -13.24
C ARG A 287 -33.00 -20.37 -14.02
N LYS A 288 -33.44 -19.34 -13.29
CA LYS A 288 -33.58 -18.00 -13.86
C LYS A 288 -32.20 -17.32 -13.88
N ILE A 289 -31.84 -16.76 -15.03
CA ILE A 289 -30.66 -15.93 -15.21
C ILE A 289 -31.10 -14.48 -15.46
N GLU A 290 -30.37 -13.57 -14.86
CA GLU A 290 -30.52 -12.13 -15.06
C GLU A 290 -29.15 -11.51 -15.26
N PHE A 291 -28.99 -10.76 -16.35
CA PHE A 291 -27.85 -9.86 -16.54
C PHE A 291 -28.11 -8.62 -15.70
N ALA A 292 -27.14 -8.28 -14.87
CA ALA A 292 -27.34 -7.28 -13.84
C ALA A 292 -26.06 -6.49 -13.59
N THR A 293 -26.24 -5.34 -12.95
CA THR A 293 -25.13 -4.65 -12.28
C THR A 293 -24.89 -5.26 -10.88
N LEU A 294 -23.77 -4.93 -10.26
CA LEU A 294 -23.45 -5.43 -8.92
C LEU A 294 -24.46 -4.92 -7.87
N SER A 295 -24.88 -3.64 -7.98
CA SER A 295 -25.88 -3.07 -7.06
C SER A 295 -27.21 -3.83 -7.12
N GLN A 296 -27.66 -4.30 -8.28
CA GLN A 296 -28.90 -5.08 -8.38
C GLN A 296 -28.80 -6.40 -7.61
N TYR A 297 -27.62 -7.03 -7.61
CA TYR A 297 -27.38 -8.22 -6.79
C TYR A 297 -27.34 -7.89 -5.30
N VAL A 298 -26.61 -6.84 -4.90
CA VAL A 298 -26.50 -6.43 -3.49
C VAL A 298 -27.86 -5.99 -2.94
N ASP A 299 -28.65 -5.23 -3.70
CA ASP A 299 -30.01 -4.84 -3.33
C ASP A 299 -30.94 -6.06 -3.11
N ALA A 300 -30.70 -7.16 -3.83
CA ALA A 300 -31.47 -8.39 -3.67
C ALA A 300 -31.10 -9.17 -2.40
N ILE A 301 -29.84 -9.13 -1.94
CA ILE A 301 -29.39 -9.91 -0.79
C ILE A 301 -29.44 -9.14 0.55
N GLN A 302 -29.23 -7.83 0.55
CA GLN A 302 -29.14 -7.04 1.78
C GLN A 302 -30.40 -7.15 2.68
N PRO A 303 -31.65 -7.06 2.16
CA PRO A 303 -32.85 -7.22 2.96
C PRO A 303 -32.96 -8.63 3.59
N GLU A 304 -32.56 -9.66 2.85
CA GLU A 304 -32.63 -11.06 3.30
C GLU A 304 -31.56 -11.35 4.37
N ILE A 305 -30.37 -10.74 4.26
CA ILE A 305 -29.31 -10.77 5.29
C ILE A 305 -29.81 -10.04 6.55
N ALA A 306 -30.38 -8.84 6.39
CA ALA A 306 -30.92 -8.05 7.50
C ALA A 306 -32.08 -8.76 8.22
N ALA A 307 -32.90 -9.51 7.48
CA ALA A 307 -33.97 -10.33 8.03
C ALA A 307 -33.49 -11.67 8.65
N GLY A 308 -32.18 -11.95 8.62
CA GLY A 308 -31.61 -13.19 9.14
C GLY A 308 -31.90 -14.45 8.31
N LYS A 309 -32.42 -14.28 7.08
CA LYS A 309 -32.71 -15.41 6.18
C LYS A 309 -31.48 -15.96 5.48
N ILE A 310 -30.44 -15.13 5.34
CA ILE A 310 -29.13 -15.51 4.81
C ILE A 310 -28.13 -15.39 5.96
N ALA A 311 -27.65 -16.52 6.45
CA ALA A 311 -26.61 -16.58 7.48
C ALA A 311 -25.24 -16.50 6.82
N LEU A 312 -24.38 -15.58 7.30
CA LEU A 312 -23.06 -15.34 6.75
C LEU A 312 -21.96 -15.69 7.75
N PRO A 313 -20.88 -16.37 7.32
CA PRO A 313 -19.69 -16.54 8.14
C PRO A 313 -18.98 -15.20 8.33
N THR A 314 -18.09 -15.14 9.31
CA THR A 314 -17.29 -13.95 9.60
C THR A 314 -15.81 -14.29 9.46
N LEU A 315 -15.07 -13.46 8.72
CA LEU A 315 -13.63 -13.45 8.61
C LEU A 315 -13.05 -12.32 9.47
N ASN A 316 -12.25 -12.67 10.45
CA ASN A 316 -11.47 -11.69 11.21
C ASN A 316 -10.07 -11.57 10.59
N GLY A 317 -9.70 -10.37 10.18
CA GLY A 317 -8.44 -10.12 9.51
C GLY A 317 -8.49 -10.16 7.99
N GLY A 318 -7.32 -10.23 7.37
CA GLY A 318 -7.16 -10.29 5.91
C GLY A 318 -7.33 -11.69 5.33
N THR A 319 -7.24 -11.80 4.02
CA THR A 319 -7.22 -13.08 3.30
C THR A 319 -5.78 -13.60 3.15
N ALA A 320 -5.62 -14.86 2.78
CA ALA A 320 -4.32 -15.40 2.39
C ALA A 320 -3.79 -14.72 1.11
N TYR A 321 -2.49 -14.85 0.87
CA TYR A 321 -1.80 -14.22 -0.27
C TYR A 321 -1.58 -15.21 -1.40
N ASP A 322 -1.59 -14.67 -2.62
CA ASP A 322 -1.24 -15.35 -3.87
C ASP A 322 0.05 -14.76 -4.44
N PHE A 323 0.70 -15.47 -5.36
CA PHE A 323 1.82 -14.98 -6.16
C PHE A 323 2.96 -14.38 -5.32
N ASP A 324 3.66 -15.22 -4.58
CA ASP A 324 4.72 -14.83 -3.65
C ASP A 324 5.79 -13.92 -4.27
N ALA A 325 6.08 -14.09 -5.56
CA ALA A 325 7.05 -13.28 -6.27
C ALA A 325 6.71 -11.78 -6.30
N PHE A 326 5.43 -11.41 -6.35
CA PHE A 326 5.03 -9.99 -6.38
C PHE A 326 5.47 -9.19 -5.15
N TRP A 327 5.73 -9.87 -4.04
CA TRP A 327 6.23 -9.21 -2.83
C TRP A 327 7.72 -8.93 -2.87
N ILE A 328 8.45 -9.57 -3.78
CA ILE A 328 9.91 -9.54 -3.86
C ILE A 328 10.46 -9.04 -5.21
N GLU A 329 9.62 -8.94 -6.24
CA GLU A 329 10.01 -8.42 -7.54
C GLU A 329 10.33 -6.93 -7.49
N CYS A 330 11.24 -6.50 -8.34
CA CYS A 330 11.63 -5.12 -8.56
C CYS A 330 11.73 -4.29 -7.27
N ALA A 331 12.67 -4.61 -6.40
CA ALA A 331 12.91 -3.91 -5.13
C ALA A 331 13.05 -2.39 -5.32
N GLU A 332 13.58 -1.92 -6.46
CA GLU A 332 13.76 -0.51 -6.74
C GLU A 332 12.42 0.24 -6.84
N VAL A 333 11.42 -0.30 -7.54
CA VAL A 333 10.09 0.33 -7.64
C VAL A 333 9.46 0.49 -6.26
N LYS A 334 9.52 -0.55 -5.43
CA LYS A 334 8.95 -0.53 -4.08
C LYS A 334 9.67 0.46 -3.15
N THR A 335 11.00 0.51 -3.24
CA THR A 335 11.79 1.45 -2.43
C THR A 335 11.62 2.89 -2.90
N ARG A 336 11.52 3.15 -4.21
CA ARG A 336 11.19 4.47 -4.77
C ARG A 336 9.80 4.92 -4.37
N TYR A 337 8.81 4.02 -4.48
CA TYR A 337 7.45 4.29 -4.04
C TYR A 337 7.42 4.69 -2.56
N ARG A 338 8.01 3.88 -1.69
CA ARG A 338 8.04 4.14 -0.24
C ARG A 338 8.70 5.47 0.11
N ARG A 339 9.80 5.80 -0.54
CA ARG A 339 10.49 7.08 -0.35
C ARG A 339 9.61 8.26 -0.75
N ASN A 340 9.00 8.20 -1.93
CA ASN A 340 8.13 9.27 -2.42
C ASN A 340 6.89 9.44 -1.54
N GLU A 341 6.27 8.34 -1.10
CA GLU A 341 5.11 8.37 -0.20
C GLU A 341 5.42 9.13 1.10
N HIS A 342 6.51 8.78 1.77
CA HIS A 342 6.88 9.42 3.03
C HIS A 342 7.34 10.87 2.84
N ALA A 343 8.05 11.17 1.76
CA ALA A 343 8.50 12.51 1.46
C ALA A 343 7.33 13.44 1.11
N LEU A 344 6.36 12.96 0.30
CA LEU A 344 5.16 13.72 -0.06
C LEU A 344 4.29 14.02 1.19
N GLN A 345 4.10 13.05 2.07
CA GLN A 345 3.39 13.26 3.34
C GLN A 345 4.10 14.31 4.23
N ALA A 346 5.43 14.27 4.30
CA ALA A 346 6.21 15.27 5.04
C ALA A 346 6.12 16.67 4.41
N ALA A 347 6.13 16.75 3.08
CA ALA A 347 5.99 18.01 2.34
C ALA A 347 4.61 18.64 2.55
N GLU A 348 3.55 17.83 2.44
CA GLU A 348 2.18 18.30 2.68
C GLU A 348 2.00 18.79 4.13
N MET A 349 2.58 18.09 5.11
CA MET A 349 2.57 18.49 6.51
C MET A 349 3.31 19.82 6.73
N LEU A 350 4.53 19.97 6.19
CA LEU A 350 5.31 21.19 6.32
C LEU A 350 4.62 22.38 5.63
N ALA A 351 4.08 22.18 4.42
CA ALA A 351 3.30 23.20 3.71
C ALA A 351 2.04 23.60 4.47
N THR A 352 1.34 22.64 5.09
CA THR A 352 0.18 22.91 5.95
C THR A 352 0.57 23.81 7.11
N ILE A 353 1.69 23.53 7.80
CA ILE A 353 2.20 24.35 8.89
C ILE A 353 2.60 25.74 8.39
N ALA A 354 3.28 25.84 7.25
CA ALA A 354 3.66 27.11 6.64
C ALA A 354 2.44 27.99 6.32
N SER A 355 1.37 27.38 5.82
CA SER A 355 0.13 28.09 5.49
C SER A 355 -0.59 28.70 6.71
N LEU A 356 -0.31 28.23 7.93
CA LEU A 356 -0.86 28.83 9.16
C LEU A 356 -0.27 30.19 9.48
N ARG A 357 0.90 30.51 8.92
CA ARG A 357 1.58 31.80 9.06
C ARG A 357 1.44 32.70 7.82
N ALA A 358 0.58 32.37 6.89
CA ALA A 358 0.42 33.09 5.62
C ALA A 358 0.02 34.56 5.78
N THR A 359 -0.52 34.99 6.94
CA THR A 359 -0.76 36.39 7.28
C THR A 359 0.52 37.16 7.61
N GLU A 360 1.59 36.43 7.95
CA GLU A 360 2.90 37.01 8.35
C GLU A 360 3.97 36.79 7.28
N SER A 361 3.70 35.91 6.30
CA SER A 361 4.62 35.56 5.21
C SER A 361 3.88 35.48 3.86
N SER A 362 4.61 35.63 2.75
CA SER A 362 4.09 35.50 1.40
C SER A 362 4.00 34.05 0.91
N PHE A 363 3.86 33.05 1.83
CA PHE A 363 3.78 31.65 1.44
C PHE A 363 2.44 31.34 0.78
N ASP A 364 2.49 30.92 -0.48
CA ASP A 364 1.34 30.38 -1.19
C ASP A 364 1.32 28.85 -1.05
N TYR A 365 0.22 28.32 -0.51
CA TYR A 365 0.08 26.88 -0.31
C TYR A 365 -0.02 26.18 -1.68
N PRO A 366 0.89 25.23 -2.00
CA PRO A 366 0.97 24.64 -3.34
C PRO A 366 -0.09 23.57 -3.56
N ALA A 367 -1.38 23.95 -3.46
CA ALA A 367 -2.51 23.03 -3.51
C ALA A 367 -2.51 22.18 -4.78
N GLN A 368 -2.31 22.80 -5.96
CA GLN A 368 -2.30 22.07 -7.23
C GLN A 368 -1.15 21.07 -7.30
N ALA A 369 0.07 21.48 -6.96
CA ALA A 369 1.25 20.63 -7.03
C ALA A 369 1.16 19.42 -6.09
N LEU A 370 0.62 19.60 -4.89
CA LEU A 370 0.39 18.51 -3.93
C LEU A 370 -0.70 17.57 -4.40
N HIS A 371 -1.83 18.09 -4.93
CA HIS A 371 -2.89 17.27 -5.50
C HIS A 371 -2.37 16.43 -6.67
N ASP A 372 -1.64 17.05 -7.59
CA ASP A 372 -1.08 16.39 -8.76
C ASP A 372 -0.08 15.28 -8.34
N ALA A 373 0.76 15.55 -7.34
CA ALA A 373 1.67 14.56 -6.81
C ALA A 373 0.91 13.34 -6.23
N TRP A 374 -0.18 13.56 -5.51
CA TRP A 374 -1.02 12.47 -5.00
C TRP A 374 -1.70 11.68 -6.12
N ILE A 375 -2.19 12.34 -7.18
CA ILE A 375 -2.76 11.64 -8.35
C ILE A 375 -1.72 10.75 -9.02
N LEU A 376 -0.48 11.23 -9.19
CA LEU A 376 0.60 10.42 -9.76
C LEU A 376 1.01 9.26 -8.83
N MET A 377 1.00 9.47 -7.52
CA MET A 377 1.19 8.38 -6.56
C MET A 377 0.06 7.36 -6.66
N CYS A 378 -1.20 7.78 -6.84
CA CYS A 378 -2.33 6.87 -7.06
C CYS A 378 -2.11 6.01 -8.32
N LEU A 379 -1.65 6.60 -9.45
CA LEU A 379 -1.31 5.82 -10.64
C LEU A 379 -0.20 4.81 -10.38
N ASN A 380 0.83 5.19 -9.62
CA ASN A 380 1.93 4.29 -9.27
C ASN A 380 1.54 3.20 -8.24
N MET A 381 0.33 3.27 -7.66
CA MET A 381 -0.25 2.20 -6.86
C MET A 381 -0.93 1.10 -7.70
N ASP A 382 -1.08 1.31 -9.03
CA ASP A 382 -1.54 0.24 -9.91
C ASP A 382 -0.83 -1.08 -9.56
N ARG A 383 -1.62 -2.17 -9.53
CA ARG A 383 -1.12 -3.45 -9.03
C ARG A 383 0.11 -3.94 -9.79
N ASN A 384 0.07 -3.93 -11.12
CA ASN A 384 1.18 -4.40 -11.93
C ASN A 384 2.41 -3.50 -11.82
N THR A 385 2.21 -2.19 -11.68
CA THR A 385 3.28 -1.22 -11.46
C THR A 385 3.98 -1.46 -10.12
N LEU A 386 3.24 -1.50 -9.01
CA LEU A 386 3.84 -1.58 -7.68
C LEU A 386 4.29 -3.01 -7.32
N TRP A 387 3.71 -4.05 -7.91
CA TRP A 387 4.28 -5.39 -7.86
C TRP A 387 5.65 -5.42 -8.54
N GLY A 388 5.86 -4.62 -9.59
CA GLY A 388 7.10 -4.60 -10.36
C GLY A 388 7.15 -5.66 -11.45
N SER A 389 6.04 -6.34 -11.70
CA SER A 389 5.94 -7.44 -12.66
C SER A 389 5.54 -7.02 -14.06
N ALA A 390 5.16 -5.76 -14.25
CA ALA A 390 4.79 -5.25 -15.55
C ALA A 390 6.00 -5.27 -16.52
N GLY A 391 5.84 -5.98 -17.61
CA GLY A 391 6.91 -6.44 -18.48
C GLY A 391 7.71 -5.36 -19.20
N GLY A 392 8.58 -4.64 -18.54
CA GLY A 392 9.51 -3.66 -19.13
C GLY A 392 8.86 -2.39 -19.72
N MET A 393 7.66 -2.52 -20.25
CA MET A 393 6.96 -1.46 -20.98
C MET A 393 6.48 -0.32 -20.07
N VAL A 394 6.21 -0.62 -18.80
CA VAL A 394 5.83 0.39 -17.79
C VAL A 394 7.04 1.22 -17.32
N PHE A 395 8.23 0.66 -17.44
CA PHE A 395 9.42 1.21 -16.81
C PHE A 395 10.45 1.75 -17.80
N VAL A 396 10.50 1.25 -19.03
CA VAL A 396 11.62 1.49 -19.96
C VAL A 396 11.17 1.99 -21.34
N SER A 397 9.92 2.36 -21.52
CA SER A 397 9.46 2.86 -22.82
C SER A 397 9.79 4.35 -23.00
N GLU A 398 10.69 4.66 -23.91
CA GLU A 398 11.00 6.07 -24.30
C GLU A 398 9.78 6.83 -24.84
N GLN A 399 8.79 6.12 -25.37
CA GLN A 399 7.58 6.69 -25.95
C GLN A 399 6.42 6.79 -24.95
N SER A 400 6.55 6.21 -23.77
CA SER A 400 5.51 6.19 -22.74
C SER A 400 5.85 7.16 -21.62
N TRP A 401 4.82 7.77 -21.07
CA TRP A 401 4.89 8.42 -19.77
C TRP A 401 4.72 7.33 -18.70
N ASP A 402 5.83 6.79 -18.23
CA ASP A 402 5.87 5.59 -17.41
C ASP A 402 5.98 5.86 -15.89
N ALA A 403 6.09 4.81 -15.11
CA ALA A 403 6.21 4.89 -13.66
C ALA A 403 7.43 5.69 -13.19
N GLN A 404 8.54 5.69 -13.95
CA GLN A 404 9.73 6.48 -13.61
C GLN A 404 9.48 7.97 -13.73
N ASP A 405 8.90 8.40 -14.86
CA ASP A 405 8.54 9.81 -15.08
C ASP A 405 7.65 10.30 -13.92
N ARG A 406 6.67 9.47 -13.50
CA ARG A 406 5.78 9.80 -12.39
C ARG A 406 6.52 9.88 -11.05
N PHE A 407 7.43 8.96 -10.75
CA PHE A 407 8.24 9.01 -9.53
C PHE A 407 9.15 10.24 -9.50
N ASP A 408 9.78 10.58 -10.61
CA ASP A 408 10.68 11.74 -10.69
C ASP A 408 9.91 13.05 -10.57
N TRP A 409 8.72 13.14 -11.18
CA TRP A 409 7.86 14.31 -11.06
C TRP A 409 7.42 14.52 -9.59
N VAL A 410 6.95 13.47 -8.93
CA VAL A 410 6.56 13.51 -7.50
C VAL A 410 7.74 13.92 -6.62
N LYS A 411 8.92 13.34 -6.84
CA LYS A 411 10.14 13.70 -6.11
C LYS A 411 10.47 15.18 -6.26
N LYS A 412 10.52 15.67 -7.49
CA LYS A 412 10.83 17.09 -7.79
C LYS A 412 9.83 18.04 -7.12
N THR A 413 8.53 17.77 -7.25
CA THR A 413 7.45 18.55 -6.63
C THR A 413 7.55 18.56 -5.11
N THR A 414 7.85 17.41 -4.52
CA THR A 414 8.06 17.25 -3.09
C THR A 414 9.23 18.10 -2.60
N GLU A 415 10.39 18.04 -3.27
CA GLU A 415 11.58 18.82 -2.93
C GLU A 415 11.33 20.33 -3.02
N GLN A 416 10.63 20.79 -4.06
CA GLN A 416 10.24 22.18 -4.22
C GLN A 416 9.28 22.67 -3.14
N THR A 417 8.30 21.82 -2.76
CA THR A 417 7.36 22.13 -1.68
C THR A 417 8.06 22.22 -0.33
N LEU A 418 8.96 21.29 -0.03
CA LEU A 418 9.75 21.28 1.21
C LEU A 418 10.64 22.52 1.31
N ASP A 419 11.31 22.89 0.22
CA ASP A 419 12.18 24.06 0.17
C ASP A 419 11.38 25.35 0.38
N SER A 420 10.28 25.55 -0.34
CA SER A 420 9.46 26.77 -0.25
C SER A 420 8.79 26.92 1.13
N ALA A 421 8.20 25.84 1.65
CA ALA A 421 7.56 25.83 2.96
C ALA A 421 8.59 26.06 4.08
N GLY A 422 9.76 25.41 3.99
CA GLY A 422 10.84 25.58 4.96
C GLY A 422 11.38 27.01 4.98
N LYS A 423 11.56 27.61 3.80
CA LYS A 423 11.98 29.02 3.66
C LYS A 423 10.97 30.00 4.25
N SER A 424 9.71 29.69 4.21
CA SER A 424 8.64 30.49 4.81
C SER A 424 8.63 30.42 6.34
N LEU A 425 8.94 29.26 6.91
CA LEU A 425 8.86 29.01 8.35
C LEU A 425 10.10 29.46 9.12
N LEU A 426 11.27 29.31 8.54
CA LEU A 426 12.54 29.56 9.21
C LEU A 426 13.22 30.82 8.62
N PRO A 427 13.73 31.74 9.45
CA PRO A 427 14.42 32.93 8.98
C PRO A 427 15.73 32.57 8.26
N ALA A 428 16.17 33.40 7.33
CA ALA A 428 17.46 33.23 6.69
C ALA A 428 18.60 33.32 7.72
N GLY A 429 19.62 32.47 7.57
CA GLY A 429 20.75 32.36 8.49
C GLY A 429 21.83 31.44 7.95
N THR A 430 22.84 31.18 8.75
CA THR A 430 23.98 30.31 8.42
C THR A 430 23.82 28.89 8.97
N GLU A 431 22.80 28.67 9.80
CA GLU A 431 22.54 27.40 10.47
C GLU A 431 21.75 26.46 9.56
N ILE A 432 21.55 25.24 10.03
CA ILE A 432 20.72 24.23 9.39
C ILE A 432 19.38 24.14 10.11
N GLY A 433 18.30 24.39 9.39
CA GLY A 433 16.94 24.12 9.87
C GLY A 433 16.58 22.66 9.72
N LEU A 434 15.85 22.11 10.67
CA LEU A 434 15.28 20.78 10.61
C LEU A 434 13.77 20.83 10.86
N PHE A 435 13.04 19.98 10.18
CA PHE A 435 11.64 19.67 10.45
C PHE A 435 11.47 18.20 10.79
N ASN A 436 10.91 17.91 11.97
CA ASN A 436 10.49 16.57 12.36
C ASN A 436 9.03 16.35 11.96
N PRO A 437 8.72 15.48 10.96
CA PRO A 437 7.35 15.18 10.56
C PRO A 437 6.66 14.10 11.40
N LEU A 438 7.28 13.64 12.51
CA LEU A 438 6.72 12.59 13.37
C LEU A 438 6.13 13.20 14.66
N ASN A 439 5.04 12.60 15.15
CA ASN A 439 4.28 13.11 16.30
C ASN A 439 4.85 12.70 17.67
N TRP A 440 6.14 12.44 17.74
CA TRP A 440 6.88 12.21 18.99
C TRP A 440 8.26 12.84 18.96
N LYS A 441 8.82 13.02 20.14
CA LYS A 441 10.21 13.41 20.30
C LYS A 441 11.13 12.30 19.79
N ARG A 442 12.06 12.64 18.90
CA ARG A 442 13.00 11.68 18.31
C ARG A 442 14.46 12.08 18.53
N LYS A 443 15.34 11.09 18.54
CA LYS A 443 16.79 11.20 18.62
C LYS A 443 17.47 10.05 17.88
N ASP A 444 16.91 9.64 16.76
CA ASP A 444 17.49 8.58 15.95
C ASP A 444 18.66 9.08 15.11
N PRO A 445 19.55 8.18 14.65
CA PRO A 445 20.66 8.53 13.77
C PRO A 445 20.14 9.00 12.41
N ILE A 446 20.67 10.12 11.94
CA ILE A 446 20.35 10.71 10.62
C ILE A 446 21.61 11.17 9.90
N GLU A 447 21.52 11.20 8.56
CA GLU A 447 22.58 11.74 7.70
C GLU A 447 22.18 13.15 7.21
N LEU A 448 23.08 14.12 7.35
CA LEU A 448 22.89 15.50 6.93
C LEU A 448 23.94 15.92 5.93
N GLN A 449 23.56 16.63 4.88
CA GLN A 449 24.47 17.35 4.00
C GLN A 449 24.79 18.71 4.62
N LEU A 450 26.03 18.94 5.00
CA LEU A 450 26.51 20.21 5.56
C LEU A 450 27.48 20.89 4.59
N PRO A 451 27.68 22.21 4.69
CA PRO A 451 28.75 22.90 3.98
C PRO A 451 30.12 22.29 4.33
N ALA A 452 30.99 22.16 3.32
CA ALA A 452 32.32 21.57 3.51
C ALA A 452 33.11 22.30 4.63
N GLY A 453 33.79 21.51 5.46
CA GLY A 453 34.60 22.02 6.57
C GLY A 453 33.77 22.45 7.81
N THR A 454 32.49 22.10 7.85
CA THR A 454 31.63 22.39 9.01
C THR A 454 31.22 21.12 9.76
N SER A 455 30.81 21.29 11.00
CA SER A 455 30.19 20.27 11.85
C SER A 455 29.06 20.91 12.66
N LEU A 456 28.44 20.14 13.55
CA LEU A 456 27.36 20.62 14.41
C LEU A 456 27.91 21.03 15.78
N GLU A 457 27.53 22.22 16.25
CA GLU A 457 27.96 22.73 17.55
C GLU A 457 27.31 21.93 18.68
N GLY A 458 28.14 21.36 19.57
CA GLY A 458 27.67 20.65 20.77
C GLY A 458 27.03 19.28 20.50
N LEU A 459 27.02 18.79 19.25
CA LEU A 459 26.46 17.51 18.88
C LEU A 459 27.54 16.58 18.27
N PRO A 460 27.75 15.37 18.81
CA PRO A 460 28.64 14.40 18.18
C PRO A 460 28.24 14.19 16.72
N SER A 461 29.23 14.30 15.85
CA SER A 461 29.01 14.16 14.41
C SER A 461 30.24 13.57 13.75
N GLU A 462 30.03 12.67 12.81
CA GLU A 462 31.09 12.01 12.05
C GLU A 462 30.92 12.19 10.55
N LEU A 463 32.05 12.41 9.87
CA LEU A 463 32.09 12.54 8.41
C LEU A 463 32.00 11.16 7.75
N LEU A 464 31.03 10.98 6.88
CA LEU A 464 30.89 9.76 6.07
C LEU A 464 31.65 9.86 4.75
N PRO A 465 31.98 8.71 4.12
CA PRO A 465 32.70 8.68 2.85
C PRO A 465 32.04 9.47 1.70
N ASN A 466 30.70 9.58 1.71
CA ASN A 466 29.92 10.34 0.73
C ASN A 466 29.90 11.87 1.00
N GLY A 467 30.62 12.34 2.03
CA GLY A 467 30.67 13.75 2.43
C GLY A 467 29.50 14.21 3.32
N SER A 468 28.53 13.36 3.62
CA SER A 468 27.48 13.68 4.59
C SER A 468 27.99 13.53 6.05
N ILE A 469 27.22 14.06 6.98
CA ILE A 469 27.51 14.00 8.41
C ILE A 469 26.48 13.11 9.09
N LEU A 470 26.93 12.08 9.79
CA LEU A 470 26.09 11.25 10.65
C LEU A 470 26.01 11.91 12.05
N CYS A 471 24.79 12.07 12.57
CA CYS A 471 24.54 12.66 13.89
C CYS A 471 23.20 12.17 14.48
N GLN A 472 22.94 12.52 15.74
CA GLN A 472 21.68 12.17 16.45
C GLN A 472 21.07 13.42 17.14
N PRO A 473 20.47 14.35 16.36
CA PRO A 473 19.83 15.53 16.93
C PRO A 473 18.54 15.17 17.66
N GLU A 474 18.29 15.86 18.77
CA GLU A 474 17.00 15.74 19.47
C GLU A 474 16.00 16.72 18.87
N MET A 475 14.83 16.22 18.47
CA MET A 475 13.75 17.00 17.87
C MET A 475 12.44 16.74 18.60
N LEU A 476 11.63 17.78 18.77
CA LEU A 476 10.29 17.67 19.35
C LEU A 476 9.28 17.05 18.37
N SER A 477 8.08 16.76 18.86
CA SER A 477 6.94 16.25 18.09
C SER A 477 6.47 17.27 17.05
N ILE A 478 6.30 16.85 15.80
CA ILE A 478 5.90 17.69 14.64
C ILE A 478 6.42 19.13 14.83
N SER A 479 7.72 19.31 14.60
CA SER A 479 8.41 20.53 15.03
C SER A 479 9.45 21.01 14.05
N THR A 480 9.72 22.30 14.09
CA THR A 480 10.92 22.90 13.48
C THR A 480 11.95 23.22 14.57
N CYS A 481 13.22 23.06 14.23
CA CYS A 481 14.35 23.53 15.03
C CYS A 481 15.52 23.97 14.15
N GLY A 482 16.51 24.64 14.70
CA GLY A 482 17.76 24.99 14.04
C GLY A 482 18.95 24.34 14.73
N LEU A 483 19.91 23.85 13.94
CA LEU A 483 21.19 23.36 14.41
C LEU A 483 22.28 24.38 14.07
N LYS A 484 23.07 24.76 15.07
CA LYS A 484 24.22 25.66 14.87
C LYS A 484 25.38 24.93 14.23
N LEU A 485 26.00 25.59 13.25
CA LEU A 485 27.22 25.12 12.60
C LEU A 485 28.46 25.55 13.38
N ALA A 486 29.37 24.65 13.57
CA ALA A 486 30.74 24.91 13.99
C ALA A 486 31.65 24.99 12.76
N HIS A 487 32.48 26.00 12.67
CA HIS A 487 33.46 26.20 11.59
C HIS A 487 34.70 25.31 11.81
N ARG A 488 34.49 24.04 11.93
CA ARG A 488 35.50 22.99 11.97
C ARG A 488 34.95 21.74 11.34
N PRO A 489 35.77 20.91 10.70
CA PRO A 489 35.30 19.65 10.13
C PRO A 489 34.69 18.73 11.20
N ALA A 490 33.74 17.90 10.79
CA ALA A 490 33.27 16.79 11.62
C ALA A 490 34.40 15.74 11.80
N SER A 491 34.30 14.96 12.85
CA SER A 491 35.26 13.90 13.14
C SER A 491 35.26 12.86 12.04
N THR A 492 36.42 12.57 11.45
CA THR A 492 36.59 11.41 10.58
C THR A 492 36.69 10.16 11.46
N PRO A 493 35.87 9.11 11.20
CA PRO A 493 35.97 7.87 11.94
C PRO A 493 37.40 7.27 11.86
N GLU A 494 37.94 6.85 12.96
CA GLU A 494 39.22 6.19 13.05
C GLU A 494 39.14 4.78 12.44
N VAL A 495 39.97 4.49 11.46
CA VAL A 495 40.10 3.12 10.89
C VAL A 495 40.96 2.31 11.87
N VAL A 496 40.41 1.19 12.31
CA VAL A 496 41.06 0.31 13.30
C VAL A 496 40.97 -1.14 12.83
N ASP A 497 41.84 -2.00 13.40
CA ASP A 497 41.67 -3.44 13.27
C ASP A 497 40.33 -3.84 13.89
N LEU A 498 39.62 -4.77 13.25
CA LEU A 498 38.32 -5.26 13.78
C LEU A 498 38.54 -5.82 15.19
N PRO A 499 37.97 -5.22 16.24
CA PRO A 499 38.10 -5.71 17.59
C PRO A 499 37.42 -7.09 17.76
N GLU A 500 37.78 -7.85 18.74
CA GLU A 500 37.13 -9.12 19.06
C GLU A 500 35.65 -8.88 19.44
N VAL A 501 35.41 -7.82 20.20
CA VAL A 501 34.06 -7.41 20.64
C VAL A 501 33.83 -5.96 20.30
N ILE A 502 32.73 -5.69 19.62
CA ILE A 502 32.21 -4.33 19.45
C ILE A 502 31.16 -4.09 20.54
N GLU A 503 31.41 -3.10 21.35
CA GLU A 503 30.52 -2.71 22.45
C GLU A 503 29.79 -1.41 22.11
N THR A 504 28.47 -1.41 22.31
CA THR A 504 27.61 -0.22 22.31
C THR A 504 26.86 -0.11 23.65
N ARG A 505 25.98 0.86 23.79
CA ARG A 505 25.09 0.93 24.97
C ARG A 505 24.16 -0.29 25.08
N TYR A 506 23.79 -0.91 23.96
CA TYR A 506 22.75 -1.92 23.88
C TYR A 506 23.28 -3.34 23.66
N TYR A 507 24.42 -3.46 22.96
CA TYR A 507 24.91 -4.76 22.47
C TYR A 507 26.38 -4.98 22.73
N LEU A 508 26.73 -6.27 22.84
CA LEU A 508 28.05 -6.82 22.57
C LEU A 508 27.93 -7.62 21.26
N ALA A 509 28.70 -7.24 20.25
CA ALA A 509 28.65 -7.85 18.93
C ALA A 509 30.02 -8.41 18.52
N HIS A 510 30.02 -9.60 17.89
CA HIS A 510 31.18 -10.22 17.30
C HIS A 510 30.99 -10.43 15.81
N PHE A 511 32.03 -10.18 15.03
CA PHE A 511 32.02 -10.38 13.58
C PHE A 511 33.09 -11.38 13.20
N ASP A 512 32.79 -12.24 12.25
CA ASP A 512 33.78 -13.13 11.64
C ASP A 512 34.76 -12.31 10.81
N ARG A 513 36.08 -12.49 11.08
CA ARG A 513 37.14 -11.73 10.43
C ARG A 513 37.35 -12.10 8.97
N ALA A 514 36.97 -13.32 8.60
CA ALA A 514 37.16 -13.80 7.22
C ALA A 514 35.96 -13.43 6.32
N THR A 515 34.77 -13.46 6.83
CA THR A 515 33.54 -13.30 6.02
C THR A 515 32.74 -12.03 6.31
N GLY A 516 32.98 -11.39 7.45
CA GLY A 516 32.18 -10.23 7.89
C GLY A 516 30.78 -10.56 8.39
N ALA A 517 30.45 -11.81 8.60
CA ALA A 517 29.17 -12.20 9.17
C ALA A 517 29.08 -11.81 10.66
N LEU A 518 27.91 -11.40 11.14
CA LEU A 518 27.64 -11.11 12.54
C LEU A 518 27.44 -12.45 13.27
N THR A 519 28.43 -12.91 14.04
CA THR A 519 28.45 -14.25 14.64
C THR A 519 27.84 -14.32 16.03
N SER A 520 27.79 -13.20 16.76
CA SER A 520 27.16 -13.09 18.08
C SER A 520 26.60 -11.68 18.24
N LEU A 521 25.41 -11.59 18.81
CA LEU A 521 24.81 -10.35 19.23
C LEU A 521 24.14 -10.56 20.60
N LYS A 522 24.75 -10.02 21.64
CA LYS A 522 24.21 -10.13 23.00
C LYS A 522 23.57 -8.83 23.48
N SER A 523 22.35 -8.92 24.00
CA SER A 523 21.74 -7.83 24.73
C SER A 523 22.56 -7.53 25.99
N LYS A 524 23.03 -6.29 26.18
CA LYS A 524 23.73 -5.90 27.41
C LYS A 524 22.83 -5.86 28.63
N LYS A 525 21.54 -5.63 28.45
CA LYS A 525 20.56 -5.55 29.54
C LYS A 525 20.30 -6.92 30.17
N THR A 526 20.22 -7.96 29.37
CA THR A 526 19.85 -9.31 29.82
C THR A 526 20.97 -10.31 29.71
N SER A 527 22.10 -9.93 29.09
CA SER A 527 23.23 -10.82 28.74
C SER A 527 22.84 -12.00 27.84
N ARG A 528 21.65 -11.91 27.20
CA ARG A 528 21.06 -12.95 26.35
C ARG A 528 21.72 -12.94 24.98
N GLU A 529 22.16 -14.10 24.48
CA GLU A 529 22.54 -14.26 23.08
C GLU A 529 21.27 -14.26 22.21
N LEU A 530 21.29 -13.48 21.15
CA LEU A 530 20.17 -13.32 20.24
C LEU A 530 20.31 -14.20 18.99
N LEU A 531 21.51 -14.58 18.60
CA LEU A 531 21.80 -15.30 17.37
C LEU A 531 22.11 -16.77 17.64
N GLY A 532 21.47 -17.67 16.89
CA GLY A 532 21.71 -19.11 16.94
C GLY A 532 22.76 -19.59 15.94
N ALA A 533 23.04 -18.75 14.92
CA ALA A 533 24.08 -18.93 13.91
C ALA A 533 24.45 -17.56 13.35
N PRO A 534 25.49 -17.44 12.50
CA PRO A 534 25.86 -16.18 11.88
C PRO A 534 24.69 -15.51 11.17
N ALA A 535 24.45 -14.24 11.45
CA ALA A 535 23.37 -13.43 10.91
C ALA A 535 23.87 -12.43 9.85
N ASN A 536 22.95 -11.86 9.11
CA ASN A 536 23.22 -11.03 7.94
C ASN A 536 24.10 -11.78 6.91
N VAL A 537 23.87 -13.08 6.81
CA VAL A 537 24.44 -13.90 5.76
C VAL A 537 23.54 -13.70 4.53
N ILE A 538 24.14 -13.22 3.45
CA ILE A 538 23.46 -13.02 2.17
C ILE A 538 23.54 -14.34 1.41
N VAL A 539 22.37 -14.90 1.07
CA VAL A 539 22.25 -16.19 0.42
C VAL A 539 21.63 -16.04 -0.96
N ALA A 540 22.24 -16.65 -1.97
CA ALA A 540 21.65 -16.81 -3.30
C ALA A 540 21.02 -18.19 -3.42
N GLU A 541 19.78 -18.23 -3.91
CA GLU A 541 19.00 -19.44 -4.14
C GLU A 541 18.54 -19.49 -5.59
N GLN A 542 18.45 -20.69 -6.16
CA GLN A 542 17.87 -20.91 -7.47
C GLN A 542 16.79 -22.01 -7.43
N PRO A 543 15.78 -21.97 -8.30
CA PRO A 543 14.83 -23.07 -8.46
C PRO A 543 15.56 -24.39 -8.75
N THR A 544 15.16 -25.48 -8.10
CA THR A 544 15.74 -26.82 -8.36
C THR A 544 15.36 -27.35 -9.74
N LYS A 545 14.24 -26.87 -10.28
CA LYS A 545 13.77 -27.14 -11.64
C LYS A 545 13.36 -25.82 -12.26
N VAL A 546 14.09 -25.40 -13.27
CA VAL A 546 13.65 -24.31 -14.15
C VAL A 546 12.48 -24.86 -14.96
N GLN A 547 11.29 -24.33 -14.76
CA GLN A 547 10.18 -24.59 -15.67
C GLN A 547 10.38 -23.67 -16.87
N ASP A 548 10.65 -24.25 -18.02
CA ASP A 548 10.66 -23.52 -19.29
C ASP A 548 9.29 -22.81 -19.43
N ASN A 549 9.34 -21.48 -19.54
CA ASN A 549 8.17 -20.58 -19.62
C ASN A 549 7.35 -20.38 -18.33
N ALA A 550 7.85 -20.66 -17.13
CA ALA A 550 7.19 -20.19 -15.93
C ALA A 550 7.24 -18.65 -15.89
N PRO A 551 6.11 -17.94 -15.71
CA PRO A 551 6.12 -16.50 -15.50
C PRO A 551 7.00 -16.15 -14.29
N ALA A 552 7.66 -14.99 -14.34
CA ALA A 552 8.50 -14.51 -13.25
C ALA A 552 7.75 -14.34 -11.90
N ASP A 553 6.43 -14.15 -11.96
CA ASP A 553 5.52 -14.06 -10.83
C ASP A 553 5.29 -15.40 -10.09
N PHE A 554 5.78 -16.50 -10.63
CA PHE A 554 5.69 -17.83 -10.00
C PHE A 554 7.04 -18.25 -9.40
N MET A 555 7.25 -17.90 -8.15
CA MET A 555 8.41 -18.34 -7.39
C MET A 555 8.10 -19.68 -6.70
N PRO A 556 8.88 -20.75 -6.94
CA PRO A 556 8.67 -22.00 -6.23
C PRO A 556 8.94 -21.85 -4.74
N PRO A 557 8.23 -22.58 -3.87
CA PRO A 557 8.44 -22.57 -2.42
C PRO A 557 9.84 -23.05 -2.06
N ARG A 558 10.32 -22.73 -0.86
CA ARG A 558 11.70 -22.99 -0.44
C ARG A 558 12.20 -24.41 -0.61
N PRO A 559 11.46 -25.49 -0.35
CA PRO A 559 11.97 -26.84 -0.60
C PRO A 559 12.35 -27.10 -2.07
N GLU A 560 11.78 -26.30 -3.00
CA GLU A 560 12.06 -26.39 -4.43
C GLU A 560 13.12 -25.37 -4.91
N ARG A 561 13.77 -24.67 -3.98
CA ARG A 561 14.89 -23.77 -4.24
C ARG A 561 16.15 -24.33 -3.58
N THR A 562 17.28 -24.28 -4.30
CA THR A 562 18.58 -24.73 -3.81
C THR A 562 19.46 -23.53 -3.53
N ARG A 563 20.04 -23.47 -2.35
CA ARG A 563 21.14 -22.53 -2.07
C ARG A 563 22.32 -22.80 -3.00
N VAL A 564 22.72 -21.80 -3.76
CA VAL A 564 23.82 -21.88 -4.73
C VAL A 564 25.05 -21.13 -4.27
N ALA A 565 24.89 -20.11 -3.43
CA ALA A 565 26.01 -19.38 -2.84
C ALA A 565 25.60 -18.64 -1.56
N SER A 566 26.61 -18.19 -0.82
CA SER A 566 26.46 -17.36 0.35
C SER A 566 27.62 -16.38 0.49
N SER A 567 27.36 -15.25 1.13
CA SER A 567 28.41 -14.28 1.46
C SER A 567 29.48 -14.81 2.44
N SER A 568 29.27 -16.00 2.99
CA SER A 568 30.23 -16.67 3.87
C SER A 568 31.08 -17.75 3.17
N ASP A 569 30.83 -18.02 1.87
CA ASP A 569 31.56 -19.07 1.13
C ASP A 569 32.93 -18.62 0.67
N GLN A 570 33.18 -17.30 0.60
CA GLN A 570 34.46 -16.71 0.19
C GLN A 570 34.89 -15.66 1.22
N PRO A 571 36.24 -15.50 1.38
CA PRO A 571 36.76 -14.44 2.22
C PRO A 571 36.39 -13.06 1.71
N SER A 572 36.15 -12.12 2.64
CA SER A 572 35.86 -10.71 2.39
C SER A 572 37.03 -9.83 2.85
N THR A 573 37.28 -8.74 2.15
CA THR A 573 38.17 -7.69 2.65
C THR A 573 37.38 -6.88 3.69
N MET A 574 37.92 -6.84 4.92
CA MET A 574 37.29 -6.20 6.06
C MET A 574 37.87 -4.82 6.33
N ARG A 575 36.99 -3.88 6.69
CA ARG A 575 37.36 -2.58 7.24
C ARG A 575 36.48 -2.27 8.46
N ALA A 576 37.07 -1.89 9.57
CA ALA A 576 36.37 -1.40 10.74
C ALA A 576 36.72 0.06 10.98
N ALA A 577 35.74 0.87 11.33
CA ALA A 577 35.97 2.27 11.70
C ALA A 577 35.13 2.61 12.94
N ARG A 578 35.75 3.37 13.84
CA ARG A 578 35.11 3.88 15.06
C ARG A 578 34.92 5.38 14.98
N GLY A 579 33.68 5.82 14.91
CA GLY A 579 33.31 7.24 14.97
C GLY A 579 32.72 7.62 16.34
N PRO A 580 32.43 8.91 16.55
CA PRO A 580 31.75 9.38 17.76
C PRO A 580 30.26 8.99 17.83
N VAL A 581 29.64 8.56 16.73
CA VAL A 581 28.23 8.21 16.66
C VAL A 581 28.04 6.69 16.50
N ALA A 582 28.89 6.05 15.71
CA ALA A 582 28.73 4.63 15.38
C ALA A 582 30.06 3.88 15.21
N TRP A 583 30.00 2.57 15.34
CA TRP A 583 30.91 1.65 14.69
C TRP A 583 30.42 1.36 13.29
N THR A 584 31.29 1.41 12.30
CA THR A 584 31.01 1.01 10.91
C THR A 584 31.91 -0.16 10.53
N ILE A 585 31.29 -1.28 10.13
CA ILE A 585 31.98 -2.48 9.64
C ILE A 585 31.60 -2.63 8.17
N GLU A 586 32.64 -2.77 7.32
CA GLU A 586 32.47 -2.99 5.89
C GLU A 586 33.15 -4.32 5.51
N ALA A 587 32.46 -5.09 4.67
CA ALA A 587 32.98 -6.35 4.13
C ALA A 587 32.73 -6.38 2.62
N SER A 588 33.79 -6.51 1.84
CA SER A 588 33.74 -6.53 0.37
C SER A 588 34.33 -7.82 -0.18
N GLY A 589 33.70 -8.39 -1.19
CA GLY A 589 34.15 -9.63 -1.81
C GLY A 589 33.45 -9.92 -3.13
N THR A 590 33.58 -11.15 -3.57
CA THR A 590 32.86 -11.68 -4.72
C THR A 590 31.65 -12.48 -4.25
N PHE A 591 30.59 -12.46 -5.06
CA PHE A 591 29.34 -13.17 -4.80
C PHE A 591 29.02 -14.11 -5.96
N TYR A 592 27.85 -14.72 -5.93
CA TYR A 592 27.37 -15.67 -6.93
C TYR A 592 27.44 -15.10 -8.36
N GLY A 593 27.95 -15.89 -9.30
CA GLY A 593 28.15 -15.46 -10.69
C GLY A 593 29.38 -14.57 -10.93
N GLY A 594 30.20 -14.32 -9.92
CA GLY A 594 31.39 -13.45 -10.03
C GLY A 594 31.09 -11.97 -9.81
N GLY A 595 29.87 -11.61 -9.51
CA GLY A 595 29.45 -10.25 -9.15
C GLY A 595 30.09 -9.79 -7.83
N ALA A 596 30.21 -8.48 -7.61
CA ALA A 596 30.69 -7.92 -6.37
C ALA A 596 29.60 -7.86 -5.30
N ILE A 597 29.98 -8.09 -4.04
CA ILE A 597 29.19 -7.83 -2.86
C ILE A 597 29.91 -6.85 -1.95
N HIS A 598 29.20 -5.81 -1.51
CA HIS A 598 29.68 -4.94 -0.45
C HIS A 598 28.59 -4.84 0.63
N ARG A 599 28.99 -5.09 1.88
CA ARG A 599 28.09 -5.03 3.03
C ARG A 599 28.62 -4.01 4.02
N ARG A 600 27.74 -3.12 4.47
CA ARG A 600 28.02 -2.16 5.53
C ARG A 600 27.09 -2.40 6.70
N VAL A 601 27.65 -2.44 7.91
CA VAL A 601 26.92 -2.56 9.17
C VAL A 601 27.28 -1.37 10.05
N ARG A 602 26.28 -0.64 10.57
CA ARG A 602 26.47 0.44 11.53
C ARG A 602 25.82 0.07 12.86
N LEU A 603 26.62 0.04 13.91
CA LEU A 603 26.17 -0.14 15.29
C LEU A 603 26.30 1.19 16.01
N TYR A 604 25.21 1.79 16.35
CA TYR A 604 25.18 3.11 16.98
C TYR A 604 25.49 3.03 18.48
N HIS A 605 26.25 4.02 19.00
CA HIS A 605 26.58 4.05 20.43
C HIS A 605 25.35 4.28 21.30
N ASP A 606 24.39 5.10 20.87
CA ASP A 606 23.21 5.54 21.64
C ASP A 606 21.87 5.25 20.92
N SER A 607 21.80 4.22 20.06
CA SER A 607 20.57 3.70 19.48
C SER A 607 20.57 2.17 19.46
N PRO A 608 19.43 1.50 19.77
CA PRO A 608 19.34 0.05 19.65
C PRO A 608 19.22 -0.43 18.19
N ARG A 609 19.09 0.49 17.24
CA ARG A 609 19.03 0.19 15.82
C ARG A 609 20.40 -0.20 15.29
N ILE A 610 20.45 -1.26 14.49
CA ILE A 610 21.63 -1.67 13.72
C ILE A 610 21.25 -1.56 12.25
N ASP A 611 21.93 -0.69 11.52
CA ASP A 611 21.66 -0.47 10.09
C ASP A 611 22.58 -1.33 9.24
N PHE A 612 21.96 -1.97 8.23
CA PHE A 612 22.64 -2.76 7.22
C PHE A 612 22.41 -2.13 5.86
N GLU A 613 23.42 -2.18 5.03
CA GLU A 613 23.33 -1.88 3.61
C GLU A 613 24.07 -2.97 2.85
N THR A 614 23.33 -3.68 1.99
CA THR A 614 23.90 -4.69 1.11
C THR A 614 23.91 -4.15 -0.31
N GLU A 615 25.08 -4.04 -0.90
CA GLU A 615 25.25 -3.71 -2.31
C GLU A 615 25.63 -4.98 -3.07
N LEU A 616 24.91 -5.24 -4.16
CA LEU A 616 25.13 -6.37 -5.05
C LEU A 616 25.29 -5.85 -6.47
N ASN A 617 26.22 -6.44 -7.21
CA ASN A 617 26.42 -6.14 -8.61
C ASN A 617 26.30 -7.44 -9.43
N ASP A 618 25.54 -7.38 -10.51
CA ASP A 618 25.42 -8.44 -11.51
C ASP A 618 24.99 -9.80 -10.94
N VAL A 619 23.83 -9.83 -10.28
CA VAL A 619 23.19 -11.09 -9.83
C VAL A 619 22.69 -11.88 -11.04
N PRO A 620 23.06 -13.17 -11.19
CA PRO A 620 22.62 -13.99 -12.30
C PRO A 620 21.10 -14.15 -12.42
N ASN A 621 20.62 -14.37 -13.64
CA ASN A 621 19.22 -14.68 -13.91
C ASN A 621 18.69 -15.87 -13.09
N HIS A 622 17.39 -15.91 -12.82
CA HIS A 622 16.68 -16.91 -12.00
C HIS A 622 17.25 -17.06 -10.59
N THR A 623 17.76 -15.97 -10.00
CA THR A 623 18.38 -15.99 -8.68
C THR A 623 17.59 -15.14 -7.70
N VAL A 624 17.22 -15.73 -6.57
CA VAL A 624 16.64 -15.02 -5.42
C VAL A 624 17.75 -14.78 -4.41
N VAL A 625 17.88 -13.56 -3.95
CA VAL A 625 18.85 -13.20 -2.90
C VAL A 625 18.13 -12.78 -1.63
N VAL A 626 18.54 -13.36 -0.51
CA VAL A 626 17.96 -13.10 0.81
C VAL A 626 19.04 -12.78 1.85
N ALA A 627 18.65 -12.05 2.90
CA ALA A 627 19.41 -11.90 4.13
C ALA A 627 18.78 -12.74 5.25
N GLU A 628 19.56 -13.58 5.89
CA GLU A 628 19.14 -14.50 6.95
C GLU A 628 19.55 -14.01 8.34
N PHE A 629 18.65 -14.17 9.32
CA PHE A 629 18.84 -13.81 10.73
C PHE A 629 18.46 -14.99 11.64
N PRO A 630 19.30 -16.04 11.74
CA PRO A 630 19.04 -17.18 12.60
C PRO A 630 19.05 -16.78 14.07
N LEU A 631 17.92 -16.93 14.77
CA LEU A 631 17.77 -16.54 16.16
C LEU A 631 18.07 -17.70 17.11
N ALA A 632 18.63 -17.39 18.29
CA ALA A 632 18.91 -18.38 19.33
C ALA A 632 17.64 -18.87 20.04
N LEU A 633 16.59 -18.09 20.00
CA LEU A 633 15.37 -18.27 20.78
C LEU A 633 14.18 -18.65 19.90
N ASP A 634 13.24 -19.41 20.48
CA ASP A 634 12.01 -19.76 19.81
C ASP A 634 11.13 -18.51 19.60
N ILE A 635 10.60 -18.37 18.39
CA ILE A 635 9.66 -17.32 18.03
C ILE A 635 8.26 -17.75 18.49
N ALA A 636 7.71 -17.05 19.46
CA ALA A 636 6.36 -17.31 19.98
C ALA A 636 5.28 -16.62 19.17
N GLN A 637 5.58 -15.47 18.63
CA GLN A 637 4.64 -14.66 17.86
C GLN A 637 5.36 -13.84 16.80
N VAL A 638 4.75 -13.75 15.63
CA VAL A 638 5.18 -12.84 14.57
C VAL A 638 4.14 -11.76 14.39
N ARG A 639 4.63 -10.51 14.19
CA ARG A 639 3.83 -9.37 13.78
C ARG A 639 4.43 -8.78 12.53
N ARG A 640 3.58 -8.20 11.70
CA ARG A 640 4.01 -7.49 10.50
C ARG A 640 3.24 -6.19 10.33
N GLY A 641 3.93 -5.13 9.96
CA GLY A 641 3.29 -3.87 9.58
C GLY A 641 2.42 -4.05 8.34
N ILE A 642 1.24 -3.46 8.38
CA ILE A 642 0.30 -3.33 7.28
C ILE A 642 -0.14 -1.87 7.17
N PRO A 643 -0.87 -1.45 6.13
CA PRO A 643 -1.48 -0.12 6.09
C PRO A 643 -2.31 0.16 7.34
N PHE A 644 -2.06 1.28 8.02
CA PHE A 644 -2.71 1.71 9.28
C PHE A 644 -2.66 0.71 10.44
N GLY A 645 -1.59 -0.07 10.56
CA GLY A 645 -1.50 -0.96 11.71
C GLY A 645 -0.56 -2.13 11.51
N PHE A 646 -0.95 -3.25 12.09
CA PHE A 646 -0.19 -4.48 12.01
C PHE A 646 -1.11 -5.69 12.07
N SER A 647 -0.66 -6.80 11.49
CA SER A 647 -1.33 -8.09 11.54
C SER A 647 -0.64 -9.03 12.52
N HIS A 648 -1.44 -9.80 13.26
CA HIS A 648 -1.02 -10.98 14.01
C HIS A 648 -1.36 -12.20 13.17
N GLY A 649 -0.48 -12.68 12.37
CA GLY A 649 -0.79 -13.87 11.59
C GLY A 649 0.28 -14.94 11.77
N ALA A 650 -0.11 -16.21 11.70
CA ALA A 650 0.83 -17.24 11.31
C ALA A 650 1.33 -16.89 9.91
N TRP A 651 2.64 -16.87 9.71
CA TRP A 651 3.28 -16.54 8.44
C TRP A 651 2.92 -17.49 7.33
N ALA A 652 2.58 -18.68 7.66
CA ALA A 652 2.02 -19.64 6.75
C ALA A 652 0.81 -20.24 7.46
N THR A 653 -0.38 -19.81 7.14
CA THR A 653 -1.50 -20.72 7.33
C THR A 653 -1.27 -21.90 6.40
N PRO A 654 -1.31 -23.12 6.93
CA PRO A 654 -1.15 -24.33 6.13
C PRO A 654 -2.27 -24.58 5.11
N ASP A 655 -3.21 -23.68 4.91
CA ASP A 655 -4.19 -23.73 3.81
C ASP A 655 -3.54 -23.58 2.42
N ALA A 656 -2.33 -24.04 2.38
CA ALA A 656 -1.51 -24.40 1.24
C ALA A 656 -2.16 -25.37 0.24
N GLN A 657 -3.41 -25.73 0.40
CA GLN A 657 -4.11 -26.59 -0.56
C GLN A 657 -4.70 -25.81 -1.75
N LEU A 658 -4.68 -24.49 -1.73
CA LEU A 658 -5.39 -23.74 -2.75
C LEU A 658 -4.62 -23.52 -4.05
N HIS A 659 -3.35 -23.49 -4.10
CA HIS A 659 -2.45 -23.62 -5.28
C HIS A 659 -1.04 -23.81 -4.73
N GLY A 660 -0.25 -24.75 -5.25
CA GLY A 660 1.07 -25.13 -4.75
C GLY A 660 2.17 -24.04 -4.70
N TRP A 661 1.81 -22.78 -4.83
CA TRP A 661 2.70 -21.64 -5.03
C TRP A 661 2.89 -20.72 -3.83
N THR A 662 2.09 -20.85 -2.78
CA THR A 662 2.08 -19.90 -1.68
C THR A 662 2.48 -20.54 -0.35
N LYS A 663 3.77 -20.80 -0.18
CA LYS A 663 4.27 -21.32 1.10
C LYS A 663 5.37 -20.42 1.64
N GLY A 664 5.01 -19.21 2.14
CA GLY A 664 5.88 -18.61 3.09
C GLY A 664 6.22 -17.14 2.90
N ILE A 665 6.21 -16.56 1.68
CA ILE A 665 6.52 -15.14 1.50
C ILE A 665 5.28 -14.30 1.73
N VAL A 666 5.36 -13.33 2.64
CA VAL A 666 4.27 -12.40 2.93
C VAL A 666 4.72 -10.96 2.73
N PRO A 667 3.81 -10.07 2.29
CA PRO A 667 4.10 -8.65 2.19
C PRO A 667 4.12 -8.00 3.57
N VAL A 668 5.05 -7.04 3.73
CA VAL A 668 5.22 -6.26 4.95
C VAL A 668 5.35 -4.78 4.60
N VAL A 669 4.78 -3.93 5.42
CA VAL A 669 4.89 -2.48 5.32
C VAL A 669 5.76 -1.98 6.46
N ARG A 670 6.98 -1.57 6.16
CA ARG A 670 7.95 -0.94 7.06
C ARG A 670 8.62 -1.84 8.09
N TRP A 671 7.95 -2.86 8.67
CA TRP A 671 8.54 -3.65 9.75
C TRP A 671 7.91 -5.03 9.92
N SER A 672 8.71 -5.94 10.46
CA SER A 672 8.28 -7.23 10.99
C SER A 672 8.92 -7.47 12.35
N ASP A 673 8.22 -8.13 13.25
CA ASP A 673 8.63 -8.40 14.62
C ASP A 673 8.48 -9.87 14.98
N TYR A 674 9.45 -10.39 15.67
CA TYR A 674 9.60 -11.80 16.05
C TYR A 674 9.77 -11.85 17.57
N ALA A 675 8.64 -11.97 18.29
CA ALA A 675 8.63 -12.01 19.75
C ALA A 675 9.08 -13.40 20.26
N PHE A 676 9.93 -13.40 21.26
CA PHE A 676 10.47 -14.63 21.85
C PHE A 676 9.56 -15.24 22.91
N SER A 677 9.59 -16.58 23.05
CA SER A 677 8.83 -17.32 24.07
C SER A 677 9.17 -16.90 25.51
N GLY A 678 10.37 -16.37 25.74
CA GLY A 678 10.83 -15.91 27.05
C GLY A 678 10.75 -14.39 27.27
N GLY A 679 9.97 -13.68 26.45
CA GLY A 679 9.90 -12.21 26.43
C GLY A 679 11.05 -11.56 25.66
N GLY A 680 10.83 -10.33 25.24
CA GLY A 680 11.70 -9.64 24.29
C GLY A 680 11.44 -10.08 22.85
N GLY A 681 12.25 -9.60 21.92
CA GLY A 681 12.09 -9.94 20.52
C GLY A 681 13.17 -9.33 19.62
N PHE A 682 12.98 -9.59 18.34
CA PHE A 682 13.82 -9.12 17.26
C PHE A 682 12.95 -8.56 16.13
N ALA A 683 13.25 -7.39 15.65
CA ALA A 683 12.49 -6.75 14.58
C ALA A 683 13.38 -6.42 13.39
N ILE A 684 12.83 -6.56 12.18
CA ILE A 684 13.46 -6.11 10.93
C ILE A 684 12.66 -4.91 10.43
N LEU A 685 13.35 -3.82 10.12
CA LEU A 685 12.81 -2.59 9.54
C LEU A 685 13.29 -2.46 8.10
N ASP A 686 12.43 -2.00 7.20
CA ASP A 686 12.77 -1.82 5.78
C ASP A 686 12.25 -0.49 5.22
N ARG A 687 12.73 -0.15 4.02
CA ARG A 687 12.32 1.02 3.23
C ARG A 687 11.71 0.61 1.89
N GLY A 688 10.91 -0.48 1.89
CA GLY A 688 10.25 -1.01 0.70
C GLY A 688 10.73 -2.40 0.27
N LEU A 689 11.62 -3.04 1.04
CA LEU A 689 11.95 -4.46 0.87
C LEU A 689 10.86 -5.30 1.54
N SER A 690 9.74 -5.49 0.83
CA SER A 690 8.48 -5.93 1.45
C SER A 690 8.37 -7.44 1.69
N GLY A 691 9.16 -8.28 1.02
CA GLY A 691 9.05 -9.74 1.17
C GLY A 691 9.67 -10.27 2.47
N ARG A 692 8.90 -11.06 3.21
CA ARG A 692 9.34 -11.73 4.46
C ARG A 692 8.96 -13.20 4.46
N GLU A 693 9.82 -14.01 5.07
CA GLU A 693 9.57 -15.42 5.39
C GLU A 693 10.12 -15.75 6.76
N VAL A 694 9.64 -16.80 7.39
CA VAL A 694 10.25 -17.38 8.59
C VAL A 694 10.46 -18.87 8.36
N ASN A 695 11.71 -19.32 8.50
CA ASN A 695 12.04 -20.74 8.45
C ASN A 695 12.53 -21.19 9.85
N GLY A 696 11.67 -21.85 10.61
CA GLY A 696 11.94 -22.20 11.99
C GLY A 696 12.23 -20.98 12.87
N ARG A 697 13.46 -20.81 13.31
CA ARG A 697 13.93 -19.65 14.09
C ARG A 697 14.61 -18.58 13.24
N THR A 698 14.55 -18.69 11.93
CA THR A 698 15.28 -17.79 11.02
C THR A 698 14.31 -16.86 10.29
N PRO A 699 14.15 -15.60 10.72
CA PRO A 699 13.62 -14.54 9.89
C PRO A 699 14.44 -14.34 8.62
N ILE A 700 13.74 -14.16 7.51
CA ILE A 700 14.33 -14.01 6.18
C ILE A 700 13.78 -12.73 5.55
N LEU A 701 14.69 -11.88 5.11
CA LEU A 701 14.41 -10.68 4.33
C LEU A 701 14.79 -10.93 2.87
N TYR A 702 13.86 -10.79 1.98
CA TYR A 702 14.11 -10.86 0.53
C TYR A 702 14.71 -9.55 0.03
N LEU A 703 15.78 -9.65 -0.74
CA LEU A 703 16.55 -8.53 -1.27
C LEU A 703 16.32 -8.36 -2.78
N ILE A 704 16.52 -9.40 -3.56
CA ILE A 704 16.40 -9.40 -5.02
C ILE A 704 15.69 -10.68 -5.46
N ASN A 705 14.83 -10.57 -6.48
CA ASN A 705 14.40 -11.64 -7.35
C ASN A 705 14.87 -11.28 -8.77
N ALA A 706 15.99 -11.86 -9.20
CA ALA A 706 16.61 -11.56 -10.48
C ALA A 706 15.96 -12.37 -11.61
N GLN A 707 15.28 -11.66 -12.50
CA GLN A 707 14.66 -12.22 -13.70
C GLN A 707 15.01 -11.32 -14.89
N ASP A 708 15.66 -11.87 -15.94
CA ASP A 708 16.03 -11.09 -17.11
C ASP A 708 14.86 -10.89 -18.08
N GLU A 709 13.73 -11.56 -17.85
CA GLU A 709 12.53 -11.49 -18.68
C GLU A 709 11.25 -11.67 -17.87
N TYR A 710 10.14 -11.20 -18.42
CA TYR A 710 8.79 -11.41 -17.95
C TYR A 710 7.90 -11.85 -19.10
N HIS A 711 7.23 -13.00 -18.99
CA HIS A 711 6.47 -13.62 -20.06
C HIS A 711 7.23 -13.74 -21.42
N GLY A 712 8.53 -14.02 -21.37
CA GLY A 712 9.38 -14.14 -22.57
C GLY A 712 9.87 -12.81 -23.15
N TYR A 713 9.62 -11.67 -22.45
CA TYR A 713 10.11 -10.35 -22.87
C TYR A 713 11.23 -9.87 -21.97
N PRO A 714 12.30 -9.31 -22.55
CA PRO A 714 13.37 -8.72 -21.77
C PRO A 714 12.84 -7.67 -20.80
N ASN A 715 13.23 -7.74 -19.54
CA ASN A 715 12.83 -6.80 -18.52
C ASN A 715 14.04 -6.35 -17.66
N GLY A 716 14.57 -5.18 -17.96
CA GLY A 716 15.72 -4.63 -17.24
C GLY A 716 15.45 -4.31 -15.77
N TRP A 717 14.18 -4.13 -15.36
CA TRP A 717 13.81 -3.80 -13.99
C TRP A 717 13.75 -5.01 -13.07
N LEU A 718 13.44 -6.17 -13.61
CA LEU A 718 13.51 -7.43 -12.89
C LEU A 718 14.91 -8.03 -12.93
N SER A 719 15.76 -7.57 -13.83
CA SER A 719 17.11 -8.11 -14.02
C SER A 719 17.97 -7.88 -12.78
N GLY A 720 18.79 -8.86 -12.45
CA GLY A 720 19.84 -8.74 -11.44
C GLY A 720 21.11 -8.03 -11.92
N LYS A 721 21.16 -7.63 -13.20
CA LYS A 721 22.31 -6.92 -13.77
C LYS A 721 22.42 -5.50 -13.22
N GLY A 722 23.64 -5.00 -13.15
CA GLY A 722 23.92 -3.68 -12.63
C GLY A 722 24.03 -3.65 -11.10
N ARG A 723 23.96 -2.45 -10.56
CA ARG A 723 24.20 -2.16 -9.14
C ARG A 723 22.90 -2.04 -8.35
N HIS A 724 22.75 -2.83 -7.29
CA HIS A 724 21.61 -2.82 -6.38
C HIS A 724 22.06 -2.43 -4.97
N VAL A 725 21.48 -1.38 -4.40
CA VAL A 725 21.75 -0.91 -3.02
C VAL A 725 20.52 -1.13 -2.17
N LEU A 726 20.63 -1.97 -1.16
CA LEU A 726 19.51 -2.54 -0.41
C LEU A 726 19.67 -2.25 1.09
N PRO A 727 19.12 -1.13 1.59
CA PRO A 727 19.18 -0.76 3.01
C PRO A 727 18.05 -1.42 3.82
N TYR A 728 18.39 -1.92 4.99
CA TYR A 728 17.47 -2.44 6.00
C TYR A 728 18.07 -2.27 7.39
N SER A 729 17.27 -2.52 8.42
CA SER A 729 17.72 -2.36 9.79
C SER A 729 17.16 -3.45 10.69
N VAL A 730 17.84 -3.72 11.81
CA VAL A 730 17.29 -4.58 12.84
C VAL A 730 17.32 -3.90 14.20
N VAL A 731 16.41 -4.32 15.05
CA VAL A 731 16.32 -3.90 16.45
C VAL A 731 16.03 -5.12 17.32
N SER A 732 16.79 -5.32 18.38
CA SER A 732 16.39 -6.26 19.43
C SER A 732 15.90 -5.48 20.64
N TYR A 733 14.98 -6.07 21.38
CA TYR A 733 14.39 -5.46 22.54
C TYR A 733 14.15 -6.48 23.66
N ASP A 734 14.17 -5.99 24.90
CA ASP A 734 13.80 -6.74 26.09
C ASP A 734 12.45 -6.23 26.60
N GLY A 735 11.53 -7.13 26.96
CA GLY A 735 10.16 -6.76 27.37
C GLY A 735 9.18 -6.77 26.21
N GLY A 736 8.24 -5.84 26.16
CA GLY A 736 7.21 -5.77 25.14
C GLY A 736 7.63 -4.99 23.88
N TRP A 737 7.14 -5.38 22.71
CA TRP A 737 7.40 -4.72 21.43
C TRP A 737 6.83 -3.31 21.36
N SER A 738 5.71 -3.08 22.03
CA SER A 738 5.04 -1.77 22.09
C SER A 738 5.83 -0.77 22.95
N GLU A 739 6.34 -1.22 24.10
CA GLU A 739 7.20 -0.43 24.97
C GLU A 739 8.56 -0.15 24.33
N ALA A 740 9.05 -1.08 23.50
CA ALA A 740 10.24 -0.90 22.67
C ALA A 740 10.00 0.04 21.47
N ARG A 741 8.72 0.44 21.22
CA ARG A 741 8.35 1.39 20.18
C ARG A 741 8.73 0.94 18.77
N ILE A 742 8.57 -0.37 18.45
CA ILE A 742 8.94 -0.92 17.14
C ILE A 742 8.23 -0.22 15.98
N PRO A 743 6.89 0.05 16.03
CA PRO A 743 6.24 0.83 14.97
C PRO A 743 6.85 2.23 14.80
N GLN A 744 7.12 2.95 15.90
CA GLN A 744 7.70 4.29 15.83
C GLN A 744 9.13 4.25 15.25
N MET A 745 9.97 3.30 15.64
CA MET A 745 11.31 3.14 15.05
C MET A 745 11.23 2.85 13.55
N ALA A 746 10.24 2.08 13.10
CA ALA A 746 10.03 1.85 11.67
C ALA A 746 9.62 3.13 10.94
N TRP A 747 8.81 3.97 11.55
CA TRP A 747 8.48 5.29 11.01
C TRP A 747 9.68 6.23 11.01
N GLU A 748 10.51 6.25 12.07
CA GLU A 748 11.77 6.99 12.12
C GLU A 748 12.72 6.58 11.00
N TYR A 749 12.84 5.27 10.75
CA TYR A 749 13.69 4.73 9.68
C TYR A 749 13.19 5.10 8.27
N ASN A 750 11.88 5.24 8.07
CA ASN A 750 11.28 5.55 6.76
C ASN A 750 11.05 7.06 6.53
N ARG A 751 10.73 7.82 7.59
CA ARG A 751 10.40 9.26 7.50
C ARG A 751 11.50 10.08 8.15
N GLU A 752 12.49 10.39 7.34
CA GLU A 752 13.63 11.19 7.78
C GLU A 752 13.23 12.64 8.10
N PRO A 753 13.96 13.34 9.00
CA PRO A 753 13.81 14.76 9.16
C PRO A 753 14.09 15.52 7.86
N VAL A 754 13.30 16.58 7.62
CA VAL A 754 13.53 17.45 6.46
C VAL A 754 14.62 18.46 6.80
N VAL A 755 15.65 18.54 5.98
CA VAL A 755 16.74 19.48 6.09
C VAL A 755 16.43 20.76 5.32
N ILE A 756 16.58 21.92 5.94
CA ILE A 756 16.32 23.24 5.35
C ILE A 756 17.62 24.06 5.42
N PRO A 757 18.46 24.04 4.37
CA PRO A 757 19.76 24.72 4.39
C PRO A 757 19.63 26.24 4.44
N GLY A 758 20.61 26.90 5.03
CA GLY A 758 20.73 28.37 5.04
C GLY A 758 19.63 29.07 5.86
N ARG A 759 19.13 28.42 6.89
CA ARG A 759 18.11 28.96 7.78
C ARG A 759 18.66 29.14 9.18
N GLY A 760 18.26 30.24 9.83
CA GLY A 760 18.73 30.60 11.17
C GLY A 760 18.34 29.58 12.23
N ALA A 761 19.16 29.44 13.27
CA ALA A 761 18.82 28.69 14.46
C ALA A 761 17.63 29.37 15.16
N THR A 762 16.52 28.66 15.21
CA THR A 762 15.35 29.09 15.95
C THR A 762 15.15 28.24 17.19
N GLN A 763 14.50 28.78 18.21
CA GLN A 763 14.00 27.94 19.28
C GLN A 763 13.09 26.86 18.70
N ALA A 764 13.25 25.61 19.16
CA ALA A 764 12.43 24.50 18.73
C ALA A 764 10.94 24.80 18.98
N GLN A 765 10.11 24.63 17.94
CA GLN A 765 8.67 24.90 17.99
C GLN A 765 7.91 23.67 17.55
N SER A 766 7.09 23.11 18.44
CA SER A 766 6.14 22.05 18.16
C SER A 766 4.80 22.60 17.65
N PHE A 767 4.12 21.85 16.77
CA PHE A 767 2.81 22.22 16.23
C PHE A 767 1.70 21.26 16.67
N VAL A 768 2.02 19.98 16.82
CA VAL A 768 1.12 18.96 17.36
C VAL A 768 1.91 18.00 18.25
N GLU A 769 1.36 17.71 19.40
CA GLU A 769 1.88 16.68 20.32
C GLU A 769 0.78 15.64 20.57
N THR A 770 1.14 14.36 20.69
CA THR A 770 0.20 13.29 20.96
C THR A 770 0.69 12.36 22.07
N SER A 771 -0.23 11.54 22.58
CA SER A 771 0.17 10.37 23.39
C SER A 771 0.85 9.31 22.52
N ASP A 772 1.65 8.45 23.14
CA ASP A 772 2.52 7.47 22.47
C ASP A 772 1.77 6.29 21.80
N ASN A 773 0.46 6.17 22.05
CA ASN A 773 -0.36 5.10 21.48
C ASN A 773 -0.95 5.42 20.11
N VAL A 774 -0.64 6.58 19.53
CA VAL A 774 -1.10 6.96 18.19
C VAL A 774 0.03 7.46 17.31
N ILE A 775 -0.08 7.18 16.02
CA ILE A 775 0.77 7.70 14.95
C ILE A 775 -0.06 8.66 14.10
N VAL A 776 0.46 9.86 13.84
CA VAL A 776 -0.10 10.80 12.87
C VAL A 776 0.43 10.43 11.49
N GLU A 777 -0.39 9.80 10.67
CA GLU A 777 0.00 9.42 9.31
C GLU A 777 -0.08 10.60 8.34
N ALA A 778 -1.08 11.48 8.52
CA ALA A 778 -1.24 12.67 7.68
C ALA A 778 -1.63 13.91 8.49
N MET A 779 -1.12 15.05 8.04
CA MET A 779 -1.57 16.39 8.37
C MET A 779 -1.62 17.20 7.07
N ARG A 780 -2.82 17.53 6.63
CA ARG A 780 -3.04 18.22 5.35
C ARG A 780 -4.05 19.35 5.47
N ARG A 781 -4.12 20.18 4.45
CA ARG A 781 -5.05 21.29 4.39
C ARG A 781 -5.95 21.20 3.16
N GLU A 782 -7.25 21.41 3.36
CA GLU A 782 -8.24 21.51 2.30
C GLU A 782 -9.30 22.55 2.67
N GLY A 783 -9.53 23.53 1.81
CA GLY A 783 -10.38 24.65 2.16
C GLY A 783 -9.88 25.35 3.42
N ASN A 784 -10.78 25.58 4.39
CA ASN A 784 -10.47 26.15 5.69
C ASN A 784 -10.16 25.12 6.79
N HIS A 785 -10.06 23.82 6.42
CA HIS A 785 -9.80 22.74 7.39
C HIS A 785 -8.36 22.24 7.31
N ILE A 786 -7.81 21.90 8.47
CA ILE A 786 -6.64 21.04 8.62
C ILE A 786 -7.14 19.67 9.04
N GLU A 787 -6.82 18.66 8.28
CA GLU A 787 -7.12 17.26 8.57
C GLU A 787 -5.91 16.63 9.26
N LEU A 788 -6.15 16.02 10.43
CA LEU A 788 -5.21 15.12 11.09
C LEU A 788 -5.77 13.70 11.01
N ARG A 789 -4.98 12.78 10.46
CA ARG A 789 -5.29 11.35 10.43
C ARG A 789 -4.35 10.60 11.34
N LEU A 790 -4.91 9.91 12.31
CA LEU A 790 -4.19 9.18 13.34
C LEU A 790 -4.62 7.72 13.33
N VAL A 791 -3.69 6.85 13.74
CA VAL A 791 -4.01 5.43 13.98
C VAL A 791 -3.50 5.00 15.36
N GLU A 792 -4.30 4.22 16.08
CA GLU A 792 -3.85 3.55 17.31
C GLU A 792 -2.83 2.45 16.93
N CYS A 793 -1.63 2.49 17.52
CA CYS A 793 -0.48 1.71 17.06
C CYS A 793 -0.02 0.58 18.00
N ARG A 794 -0.70 0.38 19.13
CA ARG A 794 -0.36 -0.67 20.12
C ARG A 794 -1.28 -1.89 20.03
N GLY A 795 -2.38 -1.78 19.26
CA GLY A 795 -3.41 -2.81 19.19
C GLY A 795 -4.26 -2.95 20.44
N LEU A 796 -4.34 -1.90 21.25
CA LEU A 796 -5.06 -1.87 22.52
C LEU A 796 -6.02 -0.69 22.59
N PRO A 797 -7.26 -0.90 23.07
CA PRO A 797 -8.17 0.23 23.30
C PRO A 797 -7.64 1.13 24.40
N GLY A 798 -7.80 2.44 24.24
CA GLY A 798 -7.29 3.42 25.20
C GLY A 798 -7.80 4.83 24.95
N ASN A 799 -7.07 5.82 25.44
CA ASN A 799 -7.33 7.23 25.15
C ASN A 799 -6.14 7.81 24.38
N ALA A 800 -6.41 8.43 23.24
CA ALA A 800 -5.46 9.28 22.54
C ALA A 800 -5.56 10.71 23.09
N THR A 801 -4.42 11.31 23.39
CA THR A 801 -4.33 12.75 23.70
C THR A 801 -3.71 13.45 22.50
N ILE A 802 -4.35 14.53 22.02
CA ILE A 802 -3.88 15.34 20.90
C ILE A 802 -3.83 16.79 21.38
N LYS A 803 -2.65 17.37 21.41
CA LYS A 803 -2.44 18.78 21.75
C LYS A 803 -2.10 19.55 20.50
N VAL A 804 -2.96 20.49 20.15
CA VAL A 804 -2.84 21.34 18.97
C VAL A 804 -2.27 22.68 19.40
N LEU A 805 -1.12 23.06 18.83
CA LEU A 805 -0.33 24.22 19.24
C LEU A 805 -0.42 25.38 18.23
N PHE A 806 -1.44 25.36 17.37
CA PHE A 806 -1.77 26.45 16.47
C PHE A 806 -3.24 26.88 16.64
N PRO A 807 -3.60 28.14 16.28
CA PRO A 807 -4.95 28.64 16.39
C PRO A 807 -5.92 27.87 15.49
N HIS A 808 -7.09 27.50 16.02
CA HIS A 808 -8.21 26.91 15.30
C HIS A 808 -9.53 27.31 15.96
N GLN A 809 -10.61 27.35 15.19
CA GLN A 809 -11.91 27.86 15.64
C GLN A 809 -12.85 26.75 16.08
N ASN A 810 -12.95 25.70 15.25
CA ASN A 810 -13.80 24.53 15.47
C ASN A 810 -13.00 23.24 15.31
N ALA A 811 -13.53 22.17 15.92
CA ALA A 811 -12.99 20.83 15.75
C ALA A 811 -14.12 19.84 15.53
N MET A 812 -13.92 18.86 14.67
CA MET A 812 -14.86 17.78 14.42
C MET A 812 -14.13 16.47 14.14
N LEU A 813 -14.75 15.36 14.49
CA LEU A 813 -14.36 14.04 14.01
C LEU A 813 -15.14 13.76 12.73
N THR A 814 -14.46 13.24 11.73
CA THR A 814 -15.04 12.91 10.42
C THR A 814 -14.77 11.46 10.06
N ASP A 815 -15.49 10.95 9.09
CA ASP A 815 -15.09 9.76 8.35
C ASP A 815 -13.88 10.07 7.43
N LEU A 816 -13.44 9.07 6.66
CA LEU A 816 -12.25 9.22 5.81
C LEU A 816 -12.44 10.15 4.61
N VAL A 817 -13.69 10.46 4.25
CA VAL A 817 -14.05 11.41 3.18
C VAL A 817 -14.45 12.79 3.69
N GLY A 818 -14.20 13.07 4.96
CA GLY A 818 -14.46 14.38 5.57
C GLY A 818 -15.92 14.63 5.99
N ARG A 819 -16.83 13.64 5.91
CA ARG A 819 -18.19 13.79 6.43
C ARG A 819 -18.15 13.82 7.95
N ARG A 820 -18.84 14.82 8.50
CA ARG A 820 -18.89 15.03 9.95
C ARG A 820 -19.59 13.87 10.67
N LEU A 821 -18.89 13.27 11.62
CA LEU A 821 -19.44 12.30 12.57
C LEU A 821 -19.87 13.01 13.86
N PHE A 822 -18.97 13.79 14.47
CA PHE A 822 -19.22 14.48 15.72
C PHE A 822 -18.55 15.84 15.77
N ASN A 823 -19.23 16.84 16.36
CA ASN A 823 -18.54 18.07 16.76
C ASN A 823 -17.81 17.84 18.08
N VAL A 824 -16.59 18.34 18.18
CA VAL A 824 -15.78 18.33 19.38
C VAL A 824 -15.64 19.76 19.88
N ARG A 825 -15.81 19.98 21.18
CA ARG A 825 -15.62 21.32 21.74
C ARG A 825 -14.19 21.79 21.48
N PRO A 826 -13.99 22.97 20.90
CA PRO A 826 -12.65 23.52 20.67
C PRO A 826 -11.82 23.59 21.95
N ALA A 827 -10.61 23.07 21.90
CA ALA A 827 -9.68 23.04 23.03
C ALA A 827 -8.23 22.93 22.49
N ALA A 828 -7.27 23.38 23.27
CA ALA A 828 -5.85 23.18 22.95
C ALA A 828 -5.43 21.70 23.09
N THR A 829 -6.19 20.91 23.88
CA THR A 829 -5.91 19.49 24.11
C THR A 829 -7.19 18.67 24.01
N TYR A 830 -7.18 17.69 23.15
CA TYR A 830 -8.28 16.74 22.95
C TYR A 830 -7.93 15.39 23.56
N ARG A 831 -8.91 14.74 24.17
CA ARG A 831 -8.81 13.36 24.68
C ARG A 831 -9.90 12.55 24.03
N LEU A 832 -9.51 11.61 23.18
CA LEU A 832 -10.40 10.77 22.39
C LEU A 832 -10.25 9.31 22.79
N PRO A 833 -11.33 8.60 23.10
CA PRO A 833 -11.27 7.15 23.24
C PRO A 833 -10.98 6.55 21.85
N VAL A 834 -10.06 5.60 21.80
CA VAL A 834 -9.68 4.87 20.59
C VAL A 834 -9.77 3.38 20.83
N ARG A 835 -10.24 2.64 19.81
CA ARG A 835 -10.23 1.19 19.80
C ARG A 835 -8.86 0.69 19.31
N ALA A 836 -8.62 -0.61 19.44
CA ALA A 836 -7.40 -1.25 18.91
C ALA A 836 -7.25 -0.96 17.40
N GLN A 837 -6.12 -0.45 16.99
CA GLN A 837 -5.78 -0.10 15.61
C GLN A 837 -6.83 0.79 14.89
N GLN A 838 -7.55 1.61 15.65
CA GLN A 838 -8.56 2.52 15.09
C GLN A 838 -7.91 3.67 14.35
N ILE A 839 -8.43 3.94 13.14
CA ILE A 839 -8.15 5.15 12.35
C ILE A 839 -9.08 6.25 12.85
N VAL A 840 -8.53 7.41 13.16
CA VAL A 840 -9.30 8.59 13.58
C VAL A 840 -8.95 9.75 12.65
N THR A 841 -9.96 10.40 12.09
CA THR A 841 -9.80 11.64 11.32
C THR A 841 -10.40 12.80 12.09
N MET A 842 -9.58 13.85 12.28
CA MET A 842 -9.96 15.08 12.96
C MET A 842 -9.78 16.25 12.02
N HIS A 843 -10.82 17.05 11.83
CA HIS A 843 -10.78 18.32 11.11
C HIS A 843 -10.72 19.47 12.10
N LEU A 844 -9.78 20.37 11.87
CA LEU A 844 -9.59 21.61 12.64
C LEU A 844 -9.84 22.79 11.70
N GLU A 845 -10.86 23.59 11.99
CA GLU A 845 -11.20 24.75 11.16
C GLU A 845 -10.28 25.94 11.49
N THR A 846 -9.74 26.57 10.46
CA THR A 846 -8.86 27.75 10.57
C THR A 846 -9.52 28.98 9.98
N SER A 847 -8.99 30.17 10.31
CA SER A 847 -9.48 31.47 9.80
C SER A 847 -9.12 31.74 8.34
N THR A 848 -8.20 30.97 7.76
CA THR A 848 -7.76 31.11 6.37
C THR A 848 -8.13 29.85 5.58
N SER A 849 -8.25 29.99 4.26
CA SER A 849 -8.66 28.88 3.36
C SER A 849 -7.67 28.73 2.22
N VAL A 850 -7.52 27.52 1.71
CA VAL A 850 -6.81 27.19 0.47
C VAL A 850 -7.82 26.69 -0.59
N PRO A 851 -7.48 26.71 -1.88
CA PRO A 851 -8.36 26.24 -2.92
C PRO A 851 -8.76 24.76 -2.75
N ILE A 852 -10.01 24.42 -3.06
CA ILE A 852 -10.47 23.06 -3.33
C ILE A 852 -10.38 22.88 -4.85
N LEU A 853 -9.65 21.88 -5.28
CA LEU A 853 -9.32 21.70 -6.69
C LEU A 853 -10.35 20.85 -7.43
N PRO A 854 -10.55 21.08 -8.74
CA PRO A 854 -11.38 20.21 -9.57
C PRO A 854 -10.71 18.85 -9.80
N ALA A 855 -11.51 17.87 -10.19
CA ALA A 855 -11.03 16.54 -10.56
C ALA A 855 -10.14 16.59 -11.80
N THR A 856 -9.08 15.78 -11.84
CA THR A 856 -8.21 15.62 -13.00
C THR A 856 -8.95 14.88 -14.11
N THR A 857 -9.05 15.48 -15.32
CA THR A 857 -9.72 14.89 -16.48
C THR A 857 -8.80 14.65 -17.67
N SER A 858 -7.52 14.95 -17.55
CA SER A 858 -6.50 14.76 -18.58
C SER A 858 -5.14 14.56 -17.92
N TRP A 859 -4.25 13.84 -18.60
CA TRP A 859 -2.86 13.62 -18.18
C TRP A 859 -1.87 14.60 -18.81
N GLU A 860 -2.31 15.47 -19.72
CA GLU A 860 -1.44 16.32 -20.55
C GLU A 860 -0.52 17.22 -19.72
N SER A 861 -1.01 17.78 -18.61
CA SER A 861 -0.24 18.64 -17.72
C SER A 861 0.90 17.95 -16.97
N PHE A 862 0.88 16.62 -16.87
CA PHE A 862 1.91 15.82 -16.18
C PHE A 862 2.94 15.22 -17.14
N VAL A 863 2.59 15.13 -18.42
CA VAL A 863 3.39 14.43 -19.42
C VAL A 863 4.43 15.39 -20.00
N PRO A 864 5.70 14.99 -20.14
CA PRO A 864 6.71 15.78 -20.83
C PRO A 864 6.25 16.13 -22.25
N ALA A 865 6.55 17.35 -22.71
CA ALA A 865 6.05 17.89 -23.99
C ALA A 865 6.33 16.97 -25.19
N GLU A 866 7.48 16.31 -25.21
CA GLU A 866 7.91 15.36 -26.23
C GLU A 866 7.10 14.06 -26.25
N LYS A 867 6.43 13.70 -25.14
CA LYS A 867 5.59 12.49 -24.99
C LYS A 867 4.10 12.76 -25.18
N VAL A 868 3.65 14.01 -25.22
CA VAL A 868 2.23 14.39 -25.33
C VAL A 868 1.59 13.83 -26.61
N ALA A 869 2.30 13.85 -27.73
CA ALA A 869 1.78 13.32 -28.99
C ALA A 869 1.42 11.82 -28.90
N ALA A 870 2.24 11.02 -28.20
CA ALA A 870 1.95 9.61 -27.99
C ALA A 870 0.72 9.41 -27.07
N LEU A 871 0.52 10.30 -26.09
CA LEU A 871 -0.65 10.24 -25.20
C LEU A 871 -1.97 10.47 -25.95
N HIS A 872 -1.95 11.27 -27.01
CA HIS A 872 -3.12 11.59 -27.86
C HIS A 872 -3.28 10.69 -29.08
N ALA A 873 -2.35 9.78 -29.34
CA ALA A 873 -2.45 8.86 -30.45
C ALA A 873 -3.63 7.87 -30.22
N TYR A 874 -4.65 8.00 -31.05
CA TYR A 874 -5.85 7.15 -30.99
C TYR A 874 -5.95 6.26 -32.23
N ASP A 875 -6.22 4.97 -32.00
CA ASP A 875 -6.45 3.98 -33.04
C ASP A 875 -7.68 3.12 -32.65
N PRO A 876 -8.81 3.21 -33.40
CA PRO A 876 -10.02 2.46 -33.10
C PRO A 876 -9.88 0.94 -33.31
N GLU A 877 -8.83 0.48 -33.99
CA GLU A 877 -8.59 -0.95 -34.22
C GLU A 877 -7.88 -1.63 -33.04
N LEU A 878 -7.29 -0.86 -32.13
CA LEU A 878 -6.66 -1.38 -30.92
C LEU A 878 -7.72 -1.72 -29.87
N LYS A 879 -8.24 -2.92 -29.90
CA LYS A 879 -9.26 -3.43 -28.96
C LYS A 879 -9.08 -4.90 -28.65
N GLY A 880 -9.66 -5.32 -27.54
CA GLY A 880 -9.43 -6.66 -27.02
C GLY A 880 -8.05 -6.79 -26.39
N HIS A 881 -7.62 -8.01 -26.15
CA HIS A 881 -6.33 -8.28 -25.51
C HIS A 881 -5.16 -7.84 -26.38
N PRO A 882 -4.26 -6.95 -25.90
CA PRO A 882 -3.05 -6.64 -26.65
C PRO A 882 -2.23 -7.91 -26.91
N PRO A 883 -1.64 -8.07 -28.08
CA PRO A 883 -0.73 -9.18 -28.29
C PRO A 883 0.47 -9.02 -27.36
N PHE A 884 0.86 -10.08 -26.66
CA PHE A 884 2.08 -10.09 -25.88
C PHE A 884 3.27 -9.71 -26.78
N GLY A 885 4.00 -8.65 -26.43
CA GLY A 885 5.24 -8.21 -27.05
C GLY A 885 5.13 -7.67 -28.48
N ASN A 886 3.99 -7.69 -29.13
CA ASN A 886 3.85 -7.12 -30.46
C ASN A 886 3.60 -5.62 -30.38
N GLY A 887 4.64 -4.85 -30.58
CA GLY A 887 4.60 -3.41 -30.67
C GLY A 887 5.22 -2.68 -29.48
N ALA A 888 5.82 -3.38 -28.57
CA ALA A 888 6.89 -2.79 -27.78
C ALA A 888 8.11 -2.70 -28.71
N THR A 889 8.25 -1.63 -29.42
CA THR A 889 9.57 -1.18 -29.85
C THR A 889 10.23 -0.68 -28.57
N PHE A 890 11.06 -1.54 -27.98
CA PHE A 890 11.98 -1.16 -26.92
C PHE A 890 12.98 -0.15 -27.49
#